data_9d1a1eb085d2b74d084a71e88dd22c92
#
_entry.id   9d1a1eb085d2b74d084a71e88dd22c92
#
_cell.length_a   1.000
_cell.length_b   1.000
_cell.length_c   1.000
_cell.angle_alpha   90.00
_cell.angle_beta   90.00
_cell.angle_gamma   90.00
#
_symmetry.space_group_name_H-M   'P 1'
#
loop_
_entity.id
_entity.type
_entity.pdbx_description
1 polymer ?
#
loop_
_entity_poly.entity_id
_entity_poly.type
_entity_poly.pdbx_seq_one_letter_code
_entity_poly.pdbx_strand_id
1 'polypeptide(L)'
;MHRILLSVIMGFVTLTAVGVTGRFYSSELLASSSITSICQDMAGYMWIGTENGLCRFDGYKFTVYKNVPEDSTSLMFNIVNKVYCDKDGNLWVGTNTGLQRYDEATDRFIRYDSPLFERARISDICQLPDGRVLVGTAGFGLFQAQPATRTLTLMEDYKAYNDDRFFGHLLVENDGSLWRDGSKDFSLTRPGRRPQVFADRHDPPMSFADAGGRVLVMNRHQLSVYADGLFQDDYFDVSEVAALKPHYWTTMSDRQGNIYVGTRGNGLLWIPHGTRKVERYKVSASGINMNTCTIQTLFEDRQGNIWIGCWHKGLLVIPSHQAPFTSWNFSDQKHDIGNYVSSVCQGHDGITWCTVRDEGVFGFDADGQLVAHPTAPAWVEFIQRDRKGNYYVGTGTDIYTYNPANGQASKLLSFDCNMFNGMADDGQRLFFSAFGRGMLCYDTTTGRVSHYDQHTGGRKGRLCNDWIMSMTADRKGRLWIATTNGVCCYDGATDSFVGLDSGNVILEGKRCECLCETTQGDMLIGTMEGLYVWRHSTATVEVFPDAERLRGLTIGYIVQDRSGDVWCSTSMGIWHYRSTDGRWVSHVSGSGLTGKEYIANAGLYLPQEDRIFFANSDGITTFTPQQVKEGATSPGDLRLTGVSFGGKPVKPETLSFTPETSSHHFSFPFSDNVITMEFSLMNFLDAANTVLEYRLNQQTEWTSGSEGQNAITFTHLPIGTYQLEVRAIVGGSISASRVFHITIEAPWYRTTLAYILYAVGLMGIIVFLGLKWYRRIHRQLDEDKRQFIADTTEEIRSPLNLMMSPLEELRIENEKLKRSQDAASLQSSASNIQSAIEVIDSNARRIERYIKDIEVKGNDELLMERIMKCINDNISNSDLDVSLICKEAGISRSHLHRKMKEISGLSVHDFIQNIRMEQAARMLTEQKLNITQVAYAVGYSSQPSFSAAFRKHFGVSPTEYISQHQ
;
A
#
# COMPACT_ATOMS: atom_id res chain seq x y z
N MET A 1 51.08 -7.56 59.63
CA MET A 1 51.33 -8.08 58.28
C MET A 1 50.15 -8.95 57.90
N HIS A 2 49.11 -8.32 57.33
CA HIS A 2 47.89 -8.95 56.89
C HIS A 2 47.93 -9.05 55.36
N ARG A 3 47.96 -10.27 54.87
CA ARG A 3 47.70 -10.59 53.49
C ARG A 3 46.20 -10.54 53.29
N ILE A 4 45.74 -9.56 52.59
CA ILE A 4 44.37 -9.51 52.06
C ILE A 4 44.35 -10.43 50.84
N LEU A 5 43.63 -11.55 50.96
CA LEU A 5 43.27 -12.43 49.85
C LEU A 5 42.12 -11.77 49.09
N LEU A 6 42.37 -11.22 47.93
CA LEU A 6 41.37 -10.78 47.00
C LEU A 6 40.85 -12.02 46.28
N SER A 7 39.71 -12.52 46.70
CA SER A 7 38.95 -13.54 45.97
C SER A 7 38.19 -12.84 44.83
N VAL A 8 38.74 -12.93 43.65
CA VAL A 8 37.99 -12.61 42.45
C VAL A 8 36.97 -13.75 42.22
N ILE A 9 35.74 -13.51 42.62
CA ILE A 9 34.60 -14.35 42.19
C ILE A 9 34.35 -13.96 40.74
N MET A 10 34.95 -14.72 39.81
CA MET A 10 34.41 -14.80 38.45
C MET A 10 33.02 -15.45 38.56
N GLY A 11 32.00 -14.64 38.60
CA GLY A 11 30.65 -15.11 38.34
C GLY A 11 30.62 -15.66 36.93
N PHE A 12 30.62 -16.96 36.79
CA PHE A 12 30.14 -17.62 35.60
C PHE A 12 28.65 -17.26 35.51
N VAL A 13 28.32 -16.24 34.71
CA VAL A 13 26.99 -16.05 34.17
C VAL A 13 26.80 -17.25 33.23
N THR A 14 26.26 -18.34 33.74
CA THR A 14 25.61 -19.31 32.84
C THR A 14 24.48 -18.58 32.19
N LEU A 15 24.71 -18.09 30.97
CA LEU A 15 23.62 -17.72 30.06
C LEU A 15 22.78 -19.00 29.87
N THR A 16 21.76 -19.18 30.69
CA THR A 16 20.70 -20.13 30.38
C THR A 16 20.03 -19.61 29.11
N ALA A 17 20.26 -20.29 28.00
CA ALA A 17 19.80 -19.89 26.71
C ALA A 17 18.26 -19.79 26.74
N VAL A 18 17.75 -18.59 26.81
CA VAL A 18 16.36 -18.29 26.48
C VAL A 18 16.17 -18.79 25.06
N GLY A 19 15.19 -19.67 24.84
CA GLY A 19 14.96 -20.24 23.51
C GLY A 19 14.68 -19.14 22.49
N VAL A 20 15.48 -19.12 21.42
CA VAL A 20 15.31 -18.15 20.33
C VAL A 20 14.00 -18.43 19.61
N THR A 21 13.16 -17.43 19.42
CA THR A 21 11.91 -17.59 18.67
C THR A 21 12.17 -17.49 17.17
N GLY A 22 11.89 -18.58 16.44
CA GLY A 22 12.02 -18.63 14.98
C GLY A 22 10.69 -18.45 14.27
N ARG A 23 10.74 -17.98 13.02
CA ARG A 23 9.58 -17.89 12.13
C ARG A 23 9.49 -19.15 11.26
N PHE A 24 8.35 -19.83 11.33
CA PHE A 24 8.12 -21.07 10.59
C PHE A 24 7.23 -20.84 9.36
N TYR A 25 7.63 -21.40 8.22
CA TYR A 25 6.86 -21.43 6.97
C TYR A 25 6.46 -22.86 6.65
N SER A 26 5.15 -23.10 6.66
CA SER A 26 4.55 -24.42 6.39
C SER A 26 4.57 -24.78 4.91
N SER A 27 4.27 -26.04 4.62
CA SER A 27 4.17 -26.56 3.24
C SER A 27 3.08 -25.90 2.37
N GLU A 28 2.13 -25.21 2.97
CA GLU A 28 1.07 -24.51 2.22
C GLU A 28 1.61 -23.33 1.40
N LEU A 29 2.70 -22.72 1.85
CA LEU A 29 3.36 -21.60 1.19
C LEU A 29 4.48 -22.03 0.25
N LEU A 30 5.00 -23.27 0.38
CA LEU A 30 6.16 -23.78 -0.30
C LEU A 30 5.76 -24.79 -1.39
N ALA A 31 6.65 -25.00 -2.37
CA ALA A 31 6.44 -26.02 -3.38
C ALA A 31 6.43 -27.45 -2.81
N SER A 32 7.16 -27.68 -1.71
CA SER A 32 7.21 -28.93 -0.93
C SER A 32 7.67 -28.65 0.49
N SER A 33 7.28 -29.50 1.45
CA SER A 33 7.77 -29.48 2.83
C SER A 33 9.21 -30.00 2.99
N SER A 34 9.78 -30.64 1.97
CA SER A 34 11.16 -31.11 1.97
C SER A 34 12.07 -30.08 1.32
N ILE A 35 12.85 -29.37 2.13
CA ILE A 35 13.77 -28.33 1.69
C ILE A 35 15.14 -28.95 1.45
N THR A 36 15.70 -28.79 0.29
CA THR A 36 16.97 -29.41 -0.13
C THR A 36 18.15 -28.47 -0.11
N SER A 37 17.93 -27.20 -0.49
CA SER A 37 18.99 -26.18 -0.59
C SER A 37 18.40 -24.77 -0.45
N ILE A 38 19.20 -23.85 0.08
CA ILE A 38 18.81 -22.44 0.24
C ILE A 38 19.99 -21.58 -0.19
N CYS A 39 19.71 -20.49 -0.92
CA CYS A 39 20.68 -19.42 -1.16
C CYS A 39 19.97 -18.06 -1.29
N GLN A 40 20.76 -16.99 -1.20
CA GLN A 40 20.31 -15.62 -1.46
C GLN A 40 20.99 -15.08 -2.70
N ASP A 41 20.24 -14.55 -3.67
CA ASP A 41 20.82 -13.94 -4.87
C ASP A 41 21.32 -12.51 -4.64
N MET A 42 21.95 -11.90 -5.63
CA MET A 42 22.46 -10.52 -5.54
C MET A 42 21.34 -9.47 -5.42
N ALA A 43 20.17 -9.77 -5.92
CA ALA A 43 19.00 -8.93 -5.78
C ALA A 43 18.38 -8.98 -4.35
N GLY A 44 18.75 -9.99 -3.54
CA GLY A 44 18.29 -10.17 -2.17
C GLY A 44 17.18 -11.19 -2.02
N TYR A 45 16.64 -11.76 -3.12
CA TYR A 45 15.65 -12.84 -3.03
C TYR A 45 16.23 -14.08 -2.37
N MET A 46 15.41 -14.74 -1.55
CA MET A 46 15.73 -16.07 -1.06
C MET A 46 15.24 -17.13 -2.04
N TRP A 47 16.14 -18.01 -2.45
CA TRP A 47 15.84 -19.14 -3.32
C TRP A 47 15.89 -20.44 -2.53
N ILE A 48 14.78 -21.17 -2.57
CA ILE A 48 14.59 -22.39 -1.79
C ILE A 48 14.33 -23.56 -2.74
N GLY A 49 15.30 -24.44 -2.86
CA GLY A 49 15.17 -25.71 -3.57
C GLY A 49 14.37 -26.69 -2.77
N THR A 50 13.47 -27.42 -3.42
CA THR A 50 12.63 -28.41 -2.80
C THR A 50 12.56 -29.72 -3.61
N GLU A 51 11.96 -30.76 -3.05
CA GLU A 51 11.70 -32.01 -3.79
C GLU A 51 10.59 -31.89 -4.84
N ASN A 52 9.86 -30.76 -4.91
CA ASN A 52 8.78 -30.57 -5.90
C ASN A 52 8.70 -29.15 -6.46
N GLY A 53 9.82 -28.54 -6.76
CA GLY A 53 9.94 -27.22 -7.37
C GLY A 53 10.97 -26.35 -6.69
N LEU A 54 11.14 -25.17 -7.25
CA LEU A 54 12.00 -24.11 -6.76
C LEU A 54 11.11 -22.93 -6.30
N CYS A 55 11.38 -22.39 -5.12
CA CYS A 55 10.67 -21.21 -4.61
C CYS A 55 11.58 -19.99 -4.59
N ARG A 56 11.09 -18.84 -5.03
CA ARG A 56 11.70 -17.52 -4.81
C ARG A 56 10.86 -16.76 -3.79
N PHE A 57 11.48 -16.24 -2.75
CA PHE A 57 10.82 -15.50 -1.70
C PHE A 57 11.32 -14.06 -1.62
N ASP A 58 10.42 -13.10 -1.59
CA ASP A 58 10.69 -11.66 -1.56
C ASP A 58 10.44 -11.02 -0.18
N GLY A 59 10.11 -11.82 0.83
CA GLY A 59 9.73 -11.37 2.17
C GLY A 59 8.21 -11.39 2.40
N TYR A 60 7.40 -11.35 1.34
CA TYR A 60 5.95 -11.34 1.40
C TYR A 60 5.32 -12.58 0.77
N LYS A 61 5.80 -12.99 -0.40
CA LYS A 61 5.23 -14.11 -1.14
C LYS A 61 6.29 -15.07 -1.67
N PHE A 62 5.89 -16.33 -1.82
CA PHE A 62 6.66 -17.35 -2.51
C PHE A 62 6.19 -17.48 -3.95
N THR A 63 7.10 -17.23 -4.90
CA THR A 63 6.89 -17.56 -6.32
C THR A 63 7.42 -18.96 -6.56
N VAL A 64 6.58 -19.85 -7.07
CA VAL A 64 6.92 -21.26 -7.28
C VAL A 64 7.19 -21.54 -8.76
N TYR A 65 8.37 -22.08 -9.04
CA TYR A 65 8.79 -22.54 -10.37
C TYR A 65 8.74 -24.06 -10.43
N LYS A 66 8.12 -24.59 -11.49
CA LYS A 66 8.00 -26.03 -11.74
C LYS A 66 8.39 -26.37 -13.17
N ASN A 67 8.67 -27.65 -13.40
CA ASN A 67 8.82 -28.17 -14.74
C ASN A 67 7.48 -28.07 -15.48
N VAL A 68 7.50 -27.45 -16.64
CA VAL A 68 6.40 -27.44 -17.61
C VAL A 68 6.83 -28.29 -18.79
N PRO A 69 6.16 -29.43 -19.06
CA PRO A 69 6.46 -30.25 -20.22
C PRO A 69 6.45 -29.41 -21.49
N GLU A 70 7.40 -29.67 -22.40
CA GLU A 70 7.59 -28.97 -23.68
C GLU A 70 8.10 -27.52 -23.60
N ASP A 71 8.18 -26.90 -22.42
CA ASP A 71 8.83 -25.61 -22.23
C ASP A 71 10.28 -25.77 -21.77
N SER A 72 11.22 -25.65 -22.71
CA SER A 72 12.66 -25.76 -22.44
C SER A 72 13.20 -24.64 -21.54
N THR A 73 12.44 -23.59 -21.32
CA THR A 73 12.80 -22.43 -20.47
C THR A 73 12.23 -22.53 -19.05
N SER A 74 11.41 -23.53 -18.79
CA SER A 74 10.92 -23.85 -17.45
C SER A 74 11.98 -24.63 -16.65
N LEU A 75 11.71 -24.89 -15.35
CA LEU A 75 12.58 -25.73 -14.53
C LEU A 75 12.74 -27.11 -15.18
N MET A 76 13.99 -27.59 -15.33
CA MET A 76 14.29 -28.85 -16.02
C MET A 76 13.69 -30.07 -15.33
N PHE A 77 13.64 -30.06 -14.00
CA PHE A 77 13.06 -31.12 -13.19
C PHE A 77 12.61 -30.60 -11.84
N ASN A 78 11.53 -31.14 -11.26
CA ASN A 78 10.97 -30.63 -10.02
C ASN A 78 11.82 -30.90 -8.77
N ILE A 79 12.66 -31.94 -8.76
CA ILE A 79 13.59 -32.16 -7.66
C ILE A 79 14.80 -31.26 -7.86
N VAL A 80 14.90 -30.24 -7.06
CA VAL A 80 16.04 -29.31 -7.00
C VAL A 80 16.96 -29.77 -5.87
N ASN A 81 18.19 -30.14 -6.20
CA ASN A 81 19.14 -30.63 -5.20
C ASN A 81 20.01 -29.52 -4.62
N LYS A 82 20.41 -28.56 -5.46
CA LYS A 82 21.27 -27.43 -5.07
C LYS A 82 20.86 -26.14 -5.78
N VAL A 83 20.80 -25.06 -5.03
CA VAL A 83 20.77 -23.71 -5.52
C VAL A 83 22.02 -22.98 -5.07
N TYR A 84 22.63 -22.20 -5.94
CA TYR A 84 23.89 -21.49 -5.68
C TYR A 84 23.95 -20.16 -6.41
N CYS A 85 24.21 -19.08 -5.70
CA CYS A 85 24.49 -17.79 -6.30
C CYS A 85 25.99 -17.56 -6.32
N ASP A 86 26.55 -17.37 -7.50
CA ASP A 86 27.97 -17.09 -7.65
C ASP A 86 28.30 -15.60 -7.36
N LYS A 87 29.61 -15.28 -7.29
CA LYS A 87 30.07 -13.91 -7.02
C LYS A 87 29.74 -12.92 -8.13
N ASP A 88 29.44 -13.41 -9.33
CA ASP A 88 29.05 -12.60 -10.48
C ASP A 88 27.52 -12.38 -10.54
N GLY A 89 26.79 -12.94 -9.57
CA GLY A 89 25.34 -12.79 -9.43
C GLY A 89 24.52 -13.81 -10.23
N ASN A 90 25.14 -14.80 -10.87
CA ASN A 90 24.37 -15.84 -11.55
C ASN A 90 23.78 -16.82 -10.53
N LEU A 91 22.50 -17.09 -10.66
CA LEU A 91 21.84 -18.13 -9.88
C LEU A 91 21.88 -19.46 -10.65
N TRP A 92 22.53 -20.44 -10.06
CA TRP A 92 22.67 -21.79 -10.57
C TRP A 92 21.70 -22.73 -9.89
N VAL A 93 21.04 -23.58 -10.66
CA VAL A 93 20.03 -24.54 -10.18
C VAL A 93 20.40 -25.93 -10.65
N GLY A 94 20.83 -26.75 -9.70
CA GLY A 94 21.15 -28.17 -9.92
C GLY A 94 19.95 -29.05 -9.60
N THR A 95 19.52 -29.85 -10.57
CA THR A 95 18.37 -30.75 -10.47
C THR A 95 18.79 -32.22 -10.54
N ASN A 96 17.83 -33.14 -10.44
CA ASN A 96 18.07 -34.56 -10.67
C ASN A 96 18.45 -34.91 -12.11
N THR A 97 18.26 -33.99 -13.06
CA THR A 97 18.48 -34.27 -14.49
C THR A 97 19.49 -33.34 -15.16
N GLY A 98 20.03 -32.36 -14.45
CA GLY A 98 21.05 -31.45 -15.02
C GLY A 98 21.13 -30.10 -14.33
N LEU A 99 21.92 -29.21 -14.94
CA LEU A 99 22.20 -27.86 -14.46
C LEU A 99 21.45 -26.83 -15.29
N GLN A 100 20.94 -25.82 -14.62
CA GLN A 100 20.35 -24.62 -15.22
C GLN A 100 20.88 -23.36 -14.55
N ARG A 101 20.82 -22.25 -15.28
CA ARG A 101 21.04 -20.91 -14.75
C ARG A 101 19.73 -20.10 -14.87
N TYR A 102 19.34 -19.42 -13.85
CA TYR A 102 18.21 -18.50 -13.89
C TYR A 102 18.59 -17.21 -14.63
N ASP A 103 17.72 -16.73 -15.48
CA ASP A 103 17.83 -15.47 -16.20
C ASP A 103 16.79 -14.49 -15.66
N GLU A 104 17.24 -13.52 -14.87
CA GLU A 104 16.38 -12.53 -14.22
C GLU A 104 15.63 -11.65 -15.22
N ALA A 105 16.27 -11.33 -16.37
CA ALA A 105 15.67 -10.45 -17.36
C ALA A 105 14.42 -11.05 -18.02
N THR A 106 14.39 -12.38 -18.17
CA THR A 106 13.28 -13.08 -18.83
C THR A 106 12.41 -13.87 -17.84
N ASP A 107 12.80 -13.96 -16.56
CA ASP A 107 12.20 -14.83 -15.51
C ASP A 107 12.14 -16.29 -15.95
N ARG A 108 13.22 -16.79 -16.58
CA ARG A 108 13.31 -18.12 -17.20
C ARG A 108 14.63 -18.81 -16.86
N PHE A 109 14.72 -20.11 -17.22
CA PHE A 109 15.90 -20.92 -16.97
C PHE A 109 16.64 -21.25 -18.28
N ILE A 110 17.96 -21.14 -18.25
CA ILE A 110 18.86 -21.49 -19.33
C ILE A 110 19.51 -22.84 -19.00
N ARG A 111 19.30 -23.85 -19.83
CA ARG A 111 19.87 -25.20 -19.67
C ARG A 111 21.34 -25.24 -20.05
N TYR A 112 22.10 -26.09 -19.34
CA TYR A 112 23.49 -26.37 -19.63
C TYR A 112 23.61 -27.85 -20.01
N ASP A 113 24.07 -28.08 -21.21
CA ASP A 113 24.17 -29.43 -21.80
C ASP A 113 25.51 -30.05 -21.53
N SER A 114 25.58 -31.38 -21.50
CA SER A 114 26.82 -32.11 -21.44
C SER A 114 26.93 -33.13 -22.58
N PRO A 115 28.05 -33.19 -23.27
CA PRO A 115 28.25 -34.23 -24.28
C PRO A 115 28.44 -35.63 -23.68
N LEU A 116 28.64 -35.74 -22.36
CA LEU A 116 28.94 -36.99 -21.67
C LEU A 116 27.74 -37.66 -21.03
N PHE A 117 26.62 -36.92 -20.86
CA PHE A 117 25.38 -37.43 -20.28
C PHE A 117 24.19 -36.62 -20.73
N GLU A 118 23.06 -37.23 -20.98
CA GLU A 118 21.77 -36.54 -21.20
C GLU A 118 21.13 -36.12 -19.89
N ARG A 119 21.34 -36.86 -18.82
CA ARG A 119 20.77 -36.64 -17.51
C ARG A 119 21.76 -37.01 -16.41
N ALA A 120 22.07 -36.06 -15.55
CA ALA A 120 22.87 -36.30 -14.37
C ALA A 120 22.29 -35.57 -13.17
N ARG A 121 22.24 -36.26 -12.05
CA ARG A 121 21.91 -35.63 -10.79
C ARG A 121 23.06 -34.70 -10.37
N ILE A 122 22.78 -33.42 -10.30
CA ILE A 122 23.70 -32.43 -9.71
C ILE A 122 23.63 -32.54 -8.20
N SER A 123 24.75 -32.74 -7.55
CA SER A 123 24.84 -32.92 -6.09
C SER A 123 25.27 -31.65 -5.37
N ASP A 124 26.28 -30.95 -5.92
CA ASP A 124 26.72 -29.68 -5.34
C ASP A 124 27.27 -28.72 -6.42
N ILE A 125 27.34 -27.43 -6.08
CA ILE A 125 27.84 -26.36 -6.95
C ILE A 125 28.66 -25.42 -6.08
N CYS A 126 29.86 -25.04 -6.55
CA CYS A 126 30.72 -24.06 -5.89
C CYS A 126 31.48 -23.21 -6.92
N GLN A 127 32.07 -22.09 -6.50
CA GLN A 127 32.88 -21.23 -7.34
C GLN A 127 34.30 -21.14 -6.77
N LEU A 128 35.29 -21.31 -7.64
CA LEU A 128 36.69 -21.06 -7.29
C LEU A 128 37.00 -19.56 -7.21
N PRO A 129 38.07 -19.16 -6.50
CA PRO A 129 38.47 -17.75 -6.44
C PRO A 129 38.77 -17.10 -7.81
N ASP A 130 39.14 -17.90 -8.82
CA ASP A 130 39.38 -17.45 -10.19
C ASP A 130 38.08 -17.26 -11.01
N GLY A 131 36.91 -17.45 -10.43
CA GLY A 131 35.60 -17.27 -11.05
C GLY A 131 35.01 -18.52 -11.71
N ARG A 132 35.76 -19.62 -11.84
CA ARG A 132 35.23 -20.87 -12.41
C ARG A 132 34.19 -21.51 -11.52
N VAL A 133 33.05 -21.87 -12.08
CA VAL A 133 31.96 -22.58 -11.37
C VAL A 133 32.13 -24.07 -11.57
N LEU A 134 32.27 -24.79 -10.48
CA LEU A 134 32.42 -26.26 -10.45
C LEU A 134 31.08 -26.90 -10.08
N VAL A 135 30.80 -28.01 -10.70
CA VAL A 135 29.54 -28.74 -10.62
C VAL A 135 29.81 -30.20 -10.30
N GLY A 136 29.49 -30.62 -9.11
CA GLY A 136 29.57 -32.02 -8.68
C GLY A 136 28.37 -32.81 -9.16
N THR A 137 28.61 -34.03 -9.65
CA THR A 137 27.57 -34.95 -10.12
C THR A 137 27.59 -36.28 -9.38
N ALA A 138 26.43 -36.89 -9.27
CA ALA A 138 26.32 -38.23 -8.73
C ALA A 138 26.64 -39.27 -9.84
N GLY A 139 27.87 -39.75 -9.91
CA GLY A 139 28.30 -40.83 -10.78
C GLY A 139 28.93 -40.45 -12.13
N PHE A 140 29.04 -39.14 -12.48
CA PHE A 140 29.63 -38.72 -13.75
C PHE A 140 30.92 -37.91 -13.58
N GLY A 141 31.24 -37.43 -12.40
CA GLY A 141 32.46 -36.68 -12.14
C GLY A 141 32.24 -35.22 -11.75
N LEU A 142 33.33 -34.45 -11.73
CA LEU A 142 33.34 -33.01 -11.49
C LEU A 142 33.45 -32.26 -12.82
N PHE A 143 32.56 -31.31 -13.02
CA PHE A 143 32.47 -30.52 -14.23
C PHE A 143 32.70 -29.02 -13.95
N GLN A 144 33.18 -28.31 -14.97
CA GLN A 144 33.17 -26.85 -15.01
C GLN A 144 32.04 -26.38 -15.90
N ALA A 145 31.23 -25.44 -15.42
CA ALA A 145 30.21 -24.77 -16.23
C ALA A 145 30.87 -23.75 -17.15
N GLN A 146 30.49 -23.76 -18.44
CA GLN A 146 30.98 -22.84 -19.48
C GLN A 146 29.83 -21.89 -19.86
N PRO A 147 29.77 -20.66 -19.31
CA PRO A 147 28.67 -19.74 -19.60
C PRO A 147 28.52 -19.35 -21.06
N ALA A 148 29.64 -19.20 -21.79
CA ALA A 148 29.66 -18.80 -23.20
C ALA A 148 29.05 -19.84 -24.15
N THR A 149 29.29 -21.11 -23.91
CA THR A 149 28.80 -22.23 -24.74
C THR A 149 27.57 -22.91 -24.15
N ARG A 150 27.19 -22.60 -22.91
CA ARG A 150 26.11 -23.24 -22.14
C ARG A 150 26.32 -24.75 -22.02
N THR A 151 27.57 -25.17 -21.80
CA THR A 151 27.95 -26.57 -21.69
C THR A 151 28.67 -26.86 -20.39
N LEU A 152 28.72 -28.16 -20.04
CA LEU A 152 29.49 -28.68 -18.90
C LEU A 152 30.72 -29.41 -19.47
N THR A 153 31.90 -29.02 -19.03
CA THR A 153 33.18 -29.63 -19.43
C THR A 153 33.73 -30.43 -18.26
N LEU A 154 34.06 -31.72 -18.52
CA LEU A 154 34.65 -32.59 -17.50
C LEU A 154 36.04 -32.10 -17.10
N MET A 155 36.27 -32.00 -15.81
CA MET A 155 37.57 -31.63 -15.25
C MET A 155 38.50 -32.83 -15.24
N GLU A 156 39.41 -32.90 -16.22
CA GLU A 156 40.32 -34.07 -16.37
C GLU A 156 41.32 -34.23 -15.21
N ASP A 157 41.77 -33.13 -14.63
CA ASP A 157 42.69 -33.12 -13.49
C ASP A 157 42.09 -33.74 -12.22
N TYR A 158 40.76 -33.90 -12.19
CA TYR A 158 39.98 -34.52 -11.13
C TYR A 158 39.43 -35.89 -11.57
N LYS A 159 39.97 -36.47 -12.67
CA LYS A 159 39.70 -37.88 -12.97
C LYS A 159 40.08 -38.72 -11.77
N ALA A 160 39.11 -39.41 -11.28
CA ALA A 160 39.15 -40.18 -10.08
C ALA A 160 40.43 -40.93 -9.88
N TYR A 161 41.16 -40.70 -8.80
CA TYR A 161 41.90 -41.69 -8.12
C TYR A 161 40.86 -42.74 -7.68
N ASN A 162 40.78 -43.89 -8.22
CA ASN A 162 39.93 -45.03 -7.89
C ASN A 162 38.51 -45.11 -8.51
N ASP A 163 38.25 -44.71 -9.71
CA ASP A 163 36.92 -44.85 -10.36
C ASP A 163 35.70 -44.30 -9.61
N ASP A 164 35.90 -43.59 -8.51
CA ASP A 164 34.78 -42.95 -7.80
C ASP A 164 34.36 -41.62 -8.49
N ARG A 165 33.26 -41.68 -9.21
CA ARG A 165 32.68 -40.55 -9.93
C ARG A 165 31.55 -39.83 -9.15
N PHE A 166 31.39 -40.21 -7.90
CA PHE A 166 30.43 -39.59 -7.03
C PHE A 166 31.03 -38.36 -6.33
N PHE A 167 30.39 -37.23 -6.42
CA PHE A 167 30.76 -35.99 -5.77
C PHE A 167 29.53 -35.46 -5.01
N GLY A 168 29.51 -35.59 -3.71
CA GLY A 168 28.36 -35.22 -2.87
C GLY A 168 28.41 -33.78 -2.40
N HIS A 169 29.50 -33.40 -1.72
CA HIS A 169 29.71 -32.06 -1.16
C HIS A 169 31.03 -31.46 -1.59
N LEU A 170 31.03 -30.16 -1.86
CA LEU A 170 32.20 -29.39 -2.27
C LEU A 170 32.38 -28.20 -1.32
N LEU A 171 33.61 -27.97 -0.82
CA LEU A 171 33.98 -26.78 -0.10
C LEU A 171 35.22 -26.17 -0.74
N VAL A 172 35.20 -24.87 -1.06
CA VAL A 172 36.34 -24.11 -1.58
C VAL A 172 36.83 -23.18 -0.47
N GLU A 173 38.08 -23.31 -0.07
CA GLU A 173 38.76 -22.42 0.84
C GLU A 173 39.19 -21.12 0.13
N ASN A 174 39.50 -20.08 0.89
CA ASN A 174 39.90 -18.78 0.36
C ASN A 174 41.15 -18.80 -0.49
N ASP A 175 42.06 -19.77 -0.25
CA ASP A 175 43.29 -19.99 -1.02
C ASP A 175 43.07 -20.78 -2.33
N GLY A 176 41.82 -21.18 -2.61
CA GLY A 176 41.43 -21.98 -3.76
C GLY A 176 41.57 -23.49 -3.52
N SER A 177 41.88 -23.92 -2.31
CA SER A 177 41.88 -25.35 -1.94
C SER A 177 40.46 -25.90 -2.03
N LEU A 178 40.27 -27.04 -2.66
CA LEU A 178 39.00 -27.70 -2.87
C LEU A 178 38.91 -28.99 -2.03
N TRP A 179 37.95 -29.02 -1.13
CA TRP A 179 37.53 -30.27 -0.47
C TRP A 179 36.39 -30.89 -1.25
N ARG A 180 36.44 -32.20 -1.42
CA ARG A 180 35.35 -32.97 -2.00
C ARG A 180 35.11 -34.25 -1.23
N ASP A 181 33.90 -34.68 -1.12
CA ASP A 181 33.57 -36.05 -0.71
C ASP A 181 33.34 -36.95 -1.93
N GLY A 182 33.47 -38.23 -1.73
CA GLY A 182 33.18 -39.29 -2.67
C GLY A 182 32.33 -40.35 -2.02
N SER A 183 32.05 -41.45 -2.71
CA SER A 183 31.28 -42.59 -2.14
C SER A 183 32.05 -43.40 -1.13
N LYS A 184 33.39 -43.43 -1.23
CA LYS A 184 34.28 -44.27 -0.41
C LYS A 184 35.40 -43.50 0.29
N ASP A 185 35.77 -42.35 -0.24
CA ASP A 185 36.86 -41.52 0.26
C ASP A 185 36.53 -40.05 0.11
N PHE A 186 37.41 -39.20 0.60
CA PHE A 186 37.36 -37.76 0.36
C PHE A 186 38.76 -37.22 0.12
N SER A 187 38.85 -36.05 -0.49
CA SER A 187 40.14 -35.47 -0.82
C SER A 187 40.18 -33.95 -0.68
N LEU A 188 41.41 -33.48 -0.46
CA LEU A 188 41.79 -32.08 -0.52
C LEU A 188 42.69 -31.83 -1.75
N THR A 189 42.27 -30.95 -2.63
CA THR A 189 43.07 -30.54 -3.75
C THR A 189 43.52 -29.09 -3.57
N ARG A 190 44.80 -28.84 -3.41
CA ARG A 190 45.39 -27.53 -3.36
C ARG A 190 45.75 -27.01 -4.78
N PRO A 191 45.68 -25.72 -5.06
CA PRO A 191 46.02 -25.16 -6.36
C PRO A 191 47.37 -25.62 -6.85
N GLY A 192 47.39 -26.18 -8.06
CA GLY A 192 48.62 -26.67 -8.70
C GLY A 192 49.23 -27.97 -8.08
N ARG A 193 48.55 -28.64 -7.16
CA ARG A 193 48.99 -29.88 -6.55
C ARG A 193 48.03 -31.04 -6.86
N ARG A 194 48.54 -32.27 -6.81
CA ARG A 194 47.71 -33.47 -6.91
C ARG A 194 46.79 -33.58 -5.72
N PRO A 195 45.57 -34.16 -5.88
CA PRO A 195 44.64 -34.39 -4.78
C PRO A 195 45.27 -35.25 -3.69
N GLN A 196 45.18 -34.83 -2.45
CA GLN A 196 45.48 -35.63 -1.26
C GLN A 196 44.20 -36.38 -0.88
N VAL A 197 44.21 -37.70 -1.03
CA VAL A 197 43.07 -38.58 -0.71
C VAL A 197 43.23 -39.16 0.69
N PHE A 198 42.14 -39.18 1.44
CA PHE A 198 42.07 -39.68 2.79
C PHE A 198 41.26 -40.99 2.81
N ALA A 199 41.90 -42.07 2.38
CA ALA A 199 41.26 -43.39 2.28
C ALA A 199 41.14 -44.14 3.59
N ASP A 200 41.95 -43.79 4.61
CA ASP A 200 41.98 -44.47 5.88
C ASP A 200 40.83 -44.17 6.85
N ARG A 201 39.95 -43.28 6.45
CA ARG A 201 38.75 -42.91 7.22
C ARG A 201 37.55 -43.67 6.66
N HIS A 202 37.11 -44.65 7.42
CA HIS A 202 36.08 -45.63 7.03
C HIS A 202 34.68 -45.07 6.79
N ASP A 203 34.39 -43.80 7.19
CA ASP A 203 33.08 -43.19 7.05
C ASP A 203 33.25 -41.89 6.26
N PRO A 204 32.74 -41.81 5.00
CA PRO A 204 32.90 -40.61 4.18
C PRO A 204 32.21 -39.42 4.83
N PRO A 205 32.78 -38.21 4.69
CA PRO A 205 32.15 -37.03 5.23
C PRO A 205 30.78 -36.82 4.61
N MET A 206 29.89 -36.21 5.41
CA MET A 206 28.56 -35.78 5.00
C MET A 206 28.52 -34.29 4.66
N SER A 207 29.46 -33.51 5.20
CA SER A 207 29.55 -32.08 4.97
C SER A 207 30.88 -31.51 5.44
N PHE A 208 31.25 -30.36 4.91
CA PHE A 208 32.39 -29.54 5.31
C PHE A 208 31.95 -28.12 5.66
N ALA A 209 32.64 -27.48 6.61
CA ALA A 209 32.46 -26.06 6.89
C ALA A 209 33.79 -25.39 7.26
N ASP A 210 33.94 -24.12 6.94
CA ASP A 210 35.03 -23.28 7.44
C ASP A 210 34.83 -23.01 8.93
N ALA A 211 35.81 -23.25 9.74
CA ALA A 211 35.84 -23.04 11.19
C ALA A 211 36.97 -22.06 11.58
N GLY A 212 37.01 -20.89 10.90
CA GLY A 212 37.99 -19.83 11.20
C GLY A 212 39.42 -20.18 10.81
N GLY A 213 39.63 -20.57 9.53
CA GLY A 213 40.92 -21.00 8.99
C GLY A 213 41.28 -22.47 9.31
N ARG A 214 40.29 -23.21 9.80
CA ARG A 214 40.31 -24.66 9.95
C ARG A 214 39.11 -25.23 9.21
N VAL A 215 39.19 -26.49 8.78
CA VAL A 215 38.04 -27.11 8.09
C VAL A 215 37.40 -28.11 9.05
N LEU A 216 36.14 -27.88 9.36
CA LEU A 216 35.32 -28.89 10.00
C LEU A 216 34.99 -29.96 8.97
N VAL A 217 35.33 -31.20 9.27
CA VAL A 217 35.02 -32.39 8.49
C VAL A 217 34.04 -33.23 9.31
N MET A 218 32.82 -33.33 8.84
CA MET A 218 31.75 -34.00 9.54
C MET A 218 31.36 -35.30 8.86
N ASN A 219 31.37 -36.38 9.58
CA ASN A 219 30.74 -37.62 9.14
C ASN A 219 29.47 -37.92 9.97
N ARG A 220 28.85 -39.09 9.78
CA ARG A 220 27.56 -39.43 10.43
C ARG A 220 27.59 -39.33 11.94
N HIS A 221 28.75 -39.67 12.55
CA HIS A 221 28.87 -39.87 14.00
C HIS A 221 29.97 -39.03 14.64
N GLN A 222 30.77 -38.31 13.85
CA GLN A 222 31.93 -37.63 14.34
C GLN A 222 32.08 -36.25 13.74
N LEU A 223 32.55 -35.33 14.57
CA LEU A 223 32.96 -33.99 14.22
C LEU A 223 34.48 -33.90 14.36
N SER A 224 35.19 -33.71 13.27
CA SER A 224 36.65 -33.60 13.28
C SER A 224 37.07 -32.26 12.72
N VAL A 225 38.19 -31.72 13.17
CA VAL A 225 38.80 -30.51 12.61
C VAL A 225 40.10 -30.91 11.91
N TYR A 226 40.23 -30.43 10.67
CA TYR A 226 41.48 -30.48 9.92
C TYR A 226 42.23 -29.17 10.04
N ALA A 227 43.42 -29.18 10.60
CA ALA A 227 44.30 -28.06 10.74
C ALA A 227 45.75 -28.51 10.62
N ASP A 228 46.62 -27.72 10.05
CA ASP A 228 48.07 -27.96 9.94
C ASP A 228 48.46 -29.33 9.34
N GLY A 229 47.56 -29.87 8.47
CA GLY A 229 47.79 -31.17 7.83
C GLY A 229 47.33 -32.39 8.64
N LEU A 230 46.73 -32.18 9.78
CA LEU A 230 46.31 -33.26 10.72
C LEU A 230 44.82 -33.16 11.07
N PHE A 231 44.19 -34.29 11.27
CA PHE A 231 42.83 -34.37 11.84
C PHE A 231 42.89 -34.44 13.37
N GLN A 232 42.00 -33.70 13.98
CA GLN A 232 41.75 -33.69 15.40
C GLN A 232 40.31 -34.15 15.66
N ASP A 233 40.16 -35.41 16.05
CA ASP A 233 38.85 -36.05 16.19
C ASP A 233 38.15 -35.68 17.52
N ASP A 234 38.93 -35.43 18.55
CA ASP A 234 38.44 -35.03 19.89
C ASP A 234 38.49 -33.49 20.11
N TYR A 235 38.48 -32.72 19.02
CA TYR A 235 38.58 -31.28 19.11
C TYR A 235 37.37 -30.64 19.83
N PHE A 236 36.17 -31.19 19.60
CA PHE A 236 34.94 -30.69 20.21
C PHE A 236 34.49 -31.51 21.38
N ASP A 237 34.06 -30.88 22.46
CA ASP A 237 33.40 -31.50 23.58
C ASP A 237 31.92 -31.78 23.27
N VAL A 238 31.59 -33.03 23.04
CA VAL A 238 30.23 -33.51 22.72
C VAL A 238 29.49 -34.09 23.94
N SER A 239 30.03 -33.92 25.14
CA SER A 239 29.54 -34.55 26.36
C SER A 239 28.04 -34.26 26.63
N GLU A 240 27.57 -33.05 26.37
CA GLU A 240 26.17 -32.65 26.56
C GLU A 240 25.22 -33.35 25.59
N VAL A 241 25.67 -33.63 24.39
CA VAL A 241 24.83 -34.19 23.32
C VAL A 241 25.08 -35.71 23.11
N ALA A 242 26.06 -36.31 23.79
CA ALA A 242 26.44 -37.72 23.62
C ALA A 242 25.27 -38.68 23.87
N ALA A 243 24.40 -38.38 24.83
CA ALA A 243 23.23 -39.19 25.14
C ALA A 243 22.20 -39.23 23.99
N LEU A 244 22.18 -38.23 23.12
CA LEU A 244 21.30 -38.16 21.95
C LEU A 244 21.73 -39.08 20.82
N LYS A 245 23.02 -39.55 20.83
CA LYS A 245 23.64 -40.28 19.73
C LYS A 245 23.33 -39.60 18.37
N PRO A 246 23.70 -38.36 18.19
CA PRO A 246 23.24 -37.60 17.03
C PRO A 246 23.78 -38.21 15.73
N HIS A 247 22.94 -38.25 14.73
CA HIS A 247 23.34 -38.53 13.35
C HIS A 247 23.50 -37.19 12.65
N TYR A 248 24.73 -36.75 12.49
CA TYR A 248 25.08 -35.49 11.85
C TYR A 248 24.75 -35.53 10.36
N TRP A 249 24.29 -34.44 9.79
CA TRP A 249 23.80 -34.40 8.41
C TRP A 249 24.31 -33.22 7.60
N THR A 250 24.30 -32.02 8.16
CA THR A 250 24.75 -30.79 7.47
C THR A 250 25.43 -29.87 8.48
N THR A 251 26.30 -28.99 7.98
CA THR A 251 26.96 -28.00 8.83
C THR A 251 27.14 -26.69 8.12
N MET A 252 27.18 -25.61 8.88
CA MET A 252 27.41 -24.24 8.37
C MET A 252 28.14 -23.44 9.48
N SER A 253 29.04 -22.55 9.07
CA SER A 253 29.61 -21.51 9.93
C SER A 253 28.98 -20.17 9.58
N ASP A 254 28.56 -19.39 10.58
CA ASP A 254 28.08 -18.02 10.36
C ASP A 254 29.26 -17.02 10.32
N ARG A 255 28.97 -15.77 9.98
CA ARG A 255 29.98 -14.70 9.91
C ARG A 255 30.56 -14.31 11.26
N GLN A 256 29.89 -14.69 12.36
CA GLN A 256 30.38 -14.48 13.72
C GLN A 256 31.32 -15.61 14.16
N GLY A 257 31.43 -16.68 13.37
CA GLY A 257 32.25 -17.86 13.64
C GLY A 257 31.57 -18.90 14.51
N ASN A 258 30.26 -18.82 14.75
CA ASN A 258 29.48 -19.89 15.35
C ASN A 258 29.28 -21.00 14.31
N ILE A 259 29.32 -22.24 14.76
CA ILE A 259 29.13 -23.42 13.88
C ILE A 259 27.77 -24.03 14.22
N TYR A 260 26.94 -24.21 13.21
CA TYR A 260 25.65 -24.87 13.31
C TYR A 260 25.73 -26.25 12.69
N VAL A 261 25.17 -27.23 13.38
CA VAL A 261 25.20 -28.64 12.96
C VAL A 261 23.78 -29.17 12.92
N GLY A 262 23.29 -29.43 11.73
CA GLY A 262 22.01 -30.08 11.50
C GLY A 262 22.10 -31.59 11.67
N THR A 263 21.11 -32.18 12.32
CA THR A 263 21.07 -33.62 12.61
C THR A 263 19.87 -34.30 11.95
N ARG A 264 19.93 -35.61 11.88
CA ARG A 264 18.81 -36.45 11.45
C ARG A 264 17.99 -36.89 12.66
N GLY A 265 16.90 -36.13 12.96
CA GLY A 265 15.95 -36.46 14.01
C GLY A 265 16.31 -36.01 15.43
N ASN A 266 17.40 -35.24 15.61
CA ASN A 266 17.78 -34.64 16.89
C ASN A 266 17.79 -33.08 16.85
N GLY A 267 17.35 -32.46 15.75
CA GLY A 267 17.26 -31.02 15.59
C GLY A 267 18.59 -30.33 15.30
N LEU A 268 18.75 -29.11 15.80
CA LEU A 268 19.91 -28.26 15.58
C LEU A 268 20.85 -28.30 16.80
N LEU A 269 22.12 -28.53 16.52
CA LEU A 269 23.21 -28.33 17.47
C LEU A 269 24.03 -27.12 17.04
N TRP A 270 24.76 -26.52 17.97
CA TRP A 270 25.64 -25.42 17.70
C TRP A 270 26.90 -25.43 18.56
N ILE A 271 27.91 -24.75 18.09
CA ILE A 271 29.17 -24.54 18.76
C ILE A 271 29.40 -23.04 18.77
N PRO A 272 29.24 -22.35 19.91
CA PRO A 272 29.46 -20.92 20.01
C PRO A 272 30.92 -20.57 19.68
N HIS A 273 31.08 -19.43 19.00
CA HIS A 273 32.41 -18.92 18.67
C HIS A 273 33.34 -18.83 19.88
N GLY A 274 34.59 -19.25 19.70
CA GLY A 274 35.58 -19.29 20.80
C GLY A 274 35.41 -20.41 21.79
N THR A 275 34.38 -21.26 21.68
CA THR A 275 34.21 -22.46 22.50
C THR A 275 34.53 -23.72 21.69
N ARG A 276 34.61 -24.87 22.37
CA ARG A 276 34.68 -26.19 21.73
C ARG A 276 33.52 -27.10 22.14
N LYS A 277 32.53 -26.50 22.84
CA LYS A 277 31.41 -27.23 23.40
C LYS A 277 30.29 -27.33 22.40
N VAL A 278 29.80 -28.53 22.15
CA VAL A 278 28.63 -28.79 21.29
C VAL A 278 27.40 -28.80 22.17
N GLU A 279 26.52 -27.88 21.92
CA GLU A 279 25.29 -27.68 22.68
C GLU A 279 24.05 -27.87 21.79
N ARG A 280 22.90 -28.18 22.39
CA ARG A 280 21.63 -28.15 21.64
C ARG A 280 21.18 -26.72 21.49
N TYR A 281 20.95 -26.30 20.24
CA TYR A 281 20.39 -24.98 19.97
C TYR A 281 18.88 -24.98 20.26
N LYS A 282 18.48 -24.26 21.31
CA LYS A 282 17.09 -24.20 21.77
C LYS A 282 16.33 -23.21 20.91
N VAL A 283 15.47 -23.69 20.01
CA VAL A 283 14.58 -22.88 19.17
C VAL A 283 13.13 -23.18 19.50
N SER A 284 12.36 -22.13 19.74
CA SER A 284 10.91 -22.19 19.84
C SER A 284 10.29 -21.65 18.57
N ALA A 285 9.39 -22.38 17.94
CA ALA A 285 8.61 -21.90 16.82
C ALA A 285 7.23 -22.56 16.84
N SER A 286 6.20 -21.77 16.64
CA SER A 286 4.83 -22.28 16.55
C SER A 286 4.68 -23.24 15.37
N GLY A 287 4.09 -24.39 15.58
CA GLY A 287 3.81 -25.39 14.53
C GLY A 287 4.93 -26.40 14.25
N ILE A 288 6.10 -26.32 14.88
CA ILE A 288 7.19 -27.25 14.66
C ILE A 288 7.96 -27.60 15.96
N ASN A 289 8.19 -28.90 16.20
CA ASN A 289 9.09 -29.33 17.25
C ASN A 289 10.50 -29.55 16.67
N MET A 290 11.37 -28.56 16.87
CA MET A 290 12.74 -28.60 16.36
C MET A 290 13.59 -29.72 16.94
N ASN A 291 13.29 -30.22 18.14
CA ASN A 291 14.06 -31.26 18.79
C ASN A 291 14.00 -32.65 18.11
N THR A 292 13.01 -32.81 17.19
CA THR A 292 12.80 -34.06 16.45
C THR A 292 12.96 -33.88 14.94
N CYS A 293 13.36 -32.68 14.48
CA CYS A 293 13.52 -32.40 13.07
C CYS A 293 14.77 -33.03 12.47
N THR A 294 14.69 -33.45 11.22
CA THR A 294 15.83 -33.71 10.36
C THR A 294 16.13 -32.43 9.56
N ILE A 295 17.32 -31.89 9.79
CA ILE A 295 17.78 -30.66 9.13
C ILE A 295 18.61 -31.03 7.91
N GLN A 296 18.17 -30.60 6.70
CA GLN A 296 18.84 -30.92 5.44
C GLN A 296 19.80 -29.84 4.99
N THR A 297 19.48 -28.59 5.24
CA THR A 297 20.28 -27.45 4.77
C THR A 297 20.21 -26.30 5.75
N LEU A 298 21.30 -25.56 5.82
CA LEU A 298 21.50 -24.38 6.63
C LEU A 298 22.02 -23.25 5.73
N PHE A 299 21.57 -22.05 5.97
CA PHE A 299 22.05 -20.89 5.21
C PHE A 299 21.97 -19.62 6.07
N GLU A 300 22.98 -18.78 6.05
CA GLU A 300 22.98 -17.44 6.64
C GLU A 300 22.71 -16.39 5.57
N ASP A 301 21.63 -15.60 5.71
CA ASP A 301 21.35 -14.51 4.79
C ASP A 301 22.23 -13.28 5.04
N ARG A 302 22.12 -12.24 4.21
CA ARG A 302 22.92 -11.02 4.35
C ARG A 302 22.63 -10.23 5.61
N GLN A 303 21.47 -10.43 6.21
CA GLN A 303 21.07 -9.80 7.47
C GLN A 303 21.57 -10.60 8.69
N GLY A 304 22.16 -11.78 8.46
CA GLY A 304 22.66 -12.68 9.50
C GLY A 304 21.59 -13.64 10.04
N ASN A 305 20.41 -13.69 9.43
CA ASN A 305 19.39 -14.65 9.83
C ASN A 305 19.79 -16.04 9.38
N ILE A 306 19.54 -17.04 10.23
CA ILE A 306 19.84 -18.43 9.94
C ILE A 306 18.59 -19.13 9.40
N TRP A 307 18.65 -19.56 8.16
CA TRP A 307 17.61 -20.30 7.46
C TRP A 307 17.85 -21.81 7.60
N ILE A 308 16.82 -22.52 8.02
CA ILE A 308 16.90 -23.95 8.32
C ILE A 308 15.89 -24.68 7.46
N GLY A 309 16.38 -25.46 6.51
CA GLY A 309 15.56 -26.35 5.70
C GLY A 309 15.39 -27.70 6.36
N CYS A 310 14.15 -28.08 6.63
CA CYS A 310 13.81 -29.35 7.28
C CYS A 310 13.29 -30.36 6.26
N TRP A 311 13.51 -31.66 6.53
CA TRP A 311 12.93 -32.74 5.74
C TRP A 311 11.50 -33.00 6.19
N HIS A 312 10.56 -32.92 5.25
CA HIS A 312 9.11 -33.09 5.45
C HIS A 312 8.47 -32.18 6.51
N LYS A 313 9.14 -31.11 6.91
CA LYS A 313 8.61 -30.18 7.92
C LYS A 313 8.50 -28.73 7.45
N GLY A 314 9.19 -28.34 6.38
CA GLY A 314 9.20 -26.97 5.86
C GLY A 314 10.44 -26.17 6.21
N LEU A 315 10.27 -24.85 6.30
CA LEU A 315 11.35 -23.88 6.42
C LEU A 315 11.24 -23.11 7.72
N LEU A 316 12.32 -23.00 8.48
CA LEU A 316 12.40 -22.17 9.68
C LEU A 316 13.48 -21.10 9.50
N VAL A 317 13.20 -19.88 9.97
CA VAL A 317 14.16 -18.77 9.98
C VAL A 317 14.39 -18.31 11.41
N ILE A 318 15.64 -18.29 11.82
CA ILE A 318 16.10 -17.77 13.11
C ILE A 318 16.64 -16.36 12.89
N PRO A 319 16.16 -15.35 13.63
CA PRO A 319 16.65 -13.99 13.49
C PRO A 319 18.10 -13.87 13.96
N SER A 320 18.88 -13.01 13.27
CA SER A 320 20.28 -12.69 13.61
C SER A 320 20.42 -11.97 14.95
N HIS A 321 19.41 -11.21 15.32
CA HIS A 321 19.32 -10.57 16.62
C HIS A 321 18.20 -11.20 17.41
N GLN A 322 18.41 -11.39 18.70
CA GLN A 322 17.34 -11.82 19.58
C GLN A 322 16.18 -10.83 19.38
N ALA A 323 15.00 -11.38 19.17
CA ALA A 323 13.80 -10.57 19.15
C ALA A 323 13.77 -9.74 20.45
N PRO A 324 13.58 -8.43 20.35
CA PRO A 324 13.62 -7.57 21.53
C PRO A 324 12.51 -7.91 22.53
N PHE A 325 11.51 -8.66 22.09
CA PHE A 325 10.39 -9.10 22.91
C PHE A 325 10.59 -10.57 23.31
N THR A 326 10.42 -10.84 24.59
CA THR A 326 10.42 -12.19 25.15
C THR A 326 9.01 -12.54 25.60
N SER A 327 8.56 -13.73 25.25
CA SER A 327 7.23 -14.23 25.64
C SER A 327 7.36 -15.30 26.72
N TRP A 328 6.63 -15.14 27.81
CA TRP A 328 6.50 -16.11 28.87
C TRP A 328 5.18 -16.83 28.72
N ASN A 329 5.22 -18.13 28.46
CA ASN A 329 4.05 -18.97 28.25
C ASN A 329 3.86 -19.92 29.44
N PHE A 330 2.62 -20.24 29.79
CA PHE A 330 2.27 -21.14 30.89
C PHE A 330 2.18 -22.61 30.47
N SER A 331 2.04 -22.89 29.16
CA SER A 331 1.95 -24.24 28.64
C SER A 331 3.34 -24.88 28.64
N ASP A 332 3.68 -25.57 29.67
CA ASP A 332 4.66 -26.65 29.54
C ASP A 332 3.92 -27.97 29.21
N GLN A 333 4.66 -28.98 28.69
CA GLN A 333 4.09 -30.24 28.22
C GLN A 333 3.36 -31.07 29.30
N LYS A 334 3.23 -30.59 30.54
CA LYS A 334 2.66 -31.28 31.69
C LYS A 334 1.35 -30.68 32.19
N HIS A 335 1.06 -29.41 31.85
CA HIS A 335 -0.11 -28.71 32.37
C HIS A 335 -0.80 -27.99 31.23
N ASP A 336 -2.06 -28.33 30.97
CA ASP A 336 -2.93 -27.62 30.01
C ASP A 336 -3.53 -26.40 30.73
N ILE A 337 -2.65 -25.42 31.04
CA ILE A 337 -3.02 -24.21 31.78
C ILE A 337 -3.44 -23.16 30.73
N GLY A 338 -4.56 -22.51 30.95
CA GLY A 338 -4.97 -21.36 30.16
C GLY A 338 -3.96 -20.21 30.24
N ASN A 339 -3.77 -19.46 29.19
CA ASN A 339 -2.78 -18.38 29.14
C ASN A 339 -3.38 -16.99 29.41
N TYR A 340 -4.64 -16.88 29.78
CA TYR A 340 -5.31 -15.60 30.03
C TYR A 340 -4.82 -14.97 31.33
N VAL A 341 -3.84 -14.07 31.23
CA VAL A 341 -3.25 -13.36 32.36
C VAL A 341 -4.04 -12.10 32.66
N SER A 342 -4.70 -12.06 33.80
CA SER A 342 -5.56 -10.93 34.20
C SER A 342 -4.83 -9.83 35.00
N SER A 343 -3.68 -10.16 35.61
CA SER A 343 -2.90 -9.17 36.39
C SER A 343 -1.44 -9.60 36.50
N VAL A 344 -0.52 -8.63 36.60
CA VAL A 344 0.93 -8.83 36.78
C VAL A 344 1.42 -7.93 37.91
N CYS A 345 2.23 -8.47 38.84
CA CYS A 345 2.78 -7.75 39.98
C CYS A 345 4.20 -8.23 40.30
N GLN A 346 5.11 -7.32 40.63
CA GLN A 346 6.47 -7.68 41.05
C GLN A 346 6.54 -7.99 42.56
N GLY A 347 7.22 -9.09 42.92
CA GLY A 347 7.54 -9.46 44.29
C GLY A 347 8.79 -8.74 44.84
N HIS A 348 8.97 -8.82 46.18
CA HIS A 348 10.19 -8.35 46.84
C HIS A 348 11.40 -9.26 46.60
N ASP A 349 11.13 -10.52 46.28
CA ASP A 349 12.07 -11.58 46.03
C ASP A 349 12.57 -11.66 44.62
N GLY A 350 12.21 -10.68 43.77
CA GLY A 350 12.53 -10.65 42.34
C GLY A 350 11.62 -11.57 41.50
N ILE A 351 10.63 -12.23 42.13
CA ILE A 351 9.64 -13.03 41.41
C ILE A 351 8.56 -12.12 40.83
N THR A 352 8.23 -12.32 39.56
CA THR A 352 7.09 -11.69 38.91
C THR A 352 5.87 -12.58 39.13
N TRP A 353 4.91 -12.08 39.91
CA TRP A 353 3.67 -12.78 40.19
C TRP A 353 2.59 -12.34 39.19
N CYS A 354 1.79 -13.29 38.76
CA CYS A 354 0.65 -13.02 37.91
C CYS A 354 -0.56 -13.88 38.29
N THR A 355 -1.74 -13.47 37.86
CA THR A 355 -2.95 -14.27 37.96
C THR A 355 -3.31 -14.78 36.57
N VAL A 356 -3.63 -16.07 36.49
CA VAL A 356 -4.22 -16.67 35.28
C VAL A 356 -5.66 -17.00 35.63
N ARG A 357 -6.57 -16.51 34.80
CA ARG A 357 -8.01 -16.69 35.05
C ARG A 357 -8.35 -18.16 35.22
N ASP A 358 -9.15 -18.47 36.26
CA ASP A 358 -9.60 -19.81 36.63
C ASP A 358 -8.51 -20.78 37.15
N GLU A 359 -7.24 -20.41 37.04
CA GLU A 359 -6.10 -21.29 37.41
C GLU A 359 -5.38 -20.83 38.69
N GLY A 360 -5.40 -19.52 38.99
CA GLY A 360 -4.84 -18.99 40.25
C GLY A 360 -3.62 -18.11 40.08
N VAL A 361 -2.68 -18.17 41.02
CA VAL A 361 -1.48 -17.33 41.11
C VAL A 361 -0.23 -18.10 40.67
N PHE A 362 0.58 -17.51 39.83
CA PHE A 362 1.82 -18.05 39.28
C PHE A 362 3.00 -17.10 39.51
N GLY A 363 4.18 -17.65 39.79
CA GLY A 363 5.41 -16.88 39.99
C GLY A 363 6.50 -17.26 39.01
N PHE A 364 7.07 -16.24 38.32
CA PHE A 364 8.17 -16.38 37.36
C PHE A 364 9.43 -15.73 37.91
N ASP A 365 10.59 -16.32 37.65
CA ASP A 365 11.88 -15.68 37.89
C ASP A 365 12.18 -14.61 36.80
N ALA A 366 13.36 -13.97 36.93
CA ALA A 366 13.79 -12.94 35.99
C ALA A 366 13.98 -13.48 34.56
N ASP A 367 14.21 -14.75 34.38
CA ASP A 367 14.40 -15.45 33.11
C ASP A 367 13.07 -15.97 32.51
N GLY A 368 11.97 -15.79 33.22
CA GLY A 368 10.65 -16.23 32.78
C GLY A 368 10.37 -17.70 32.97
N GLN A 369 11.11 -18.36 33.87
CA GLN A 369 10.84 -19.74 34.25
C GLN A 369 9.79 -19.75 35.35
N LEU A 370 8.82 -20.63 35.24
CA LEU A 370 7.82 -20.85 36.30
C LEU A 370 8.50 -21.48 37.51
N VAL A 371 8.58 -20.73 38.62
CA VAL A 371 9.24 -21.13 39.85
C VAL A 371 8.26 -21.43 41.00
N ALA A 372 7.03 -20.92 40.91
CA ALA A 372 6.05 -21.08 41.97
C ALA A 372 4.62 -21.08 41.44
N HIS A 373 3.80 -21.97 42.02
CA HIS A 373 2.35 -22.00 41.86
C HIS A 373 1.70 -22.26 43.22
N PRO A 374 1.64 -21.23 44.08
CA PRO A 374 1.10 -21.39 45.43
C PRO A 374 -0.42 -21.54 45.41
N THR A 375 -0.94 -22.20 46.44
CA THR A 375 -2.38 -22.31 46.63
C THR A 375 -3.01 -20.89 46.73
N ALA A 376 -4.08 -20.66 46.00
CA ALA A 376 -4.80 -19.42 45.99
C ALA A 376 -6.30 -19.65 46.22
N PRO A 377 -7.07 -18.62 46.63
CA PRO A 377 -8.52 -18.69 46.57
C PRO A 377 -9.02 -19.02 45.17
N ALA A 378 -10.17 -19.65 45.08
CA ALA A 378 -10.76 -19.92 43.77
C ALA A 378 -11.14 -18.59 43.07
N TRP A 379 -10.93 -18.57 41.74
CA TRP A 379 -11.34 -17.45 40.86
C TRP A 379 -10.68 -16.12 41.20
N VAL A 380 -9.34 -16.12 41.28
CA VAL A 380 -8.53 -14.93 41.50
C VAL A 380 -8.50 -14.09 40.21
N GLU A 381 -8.98 -12.86 40.28
CA GLU A 381 -8.98 -11.93 39.16
C GLU A 381 -7.75 -11.04 39.12
N PHE A 382 -7.24 -10.62 40.28
CA PHE A 382 -6.02 -9.83 40.35
C PHE A 382 -5.12 -10.22 41.53
N ILE A 383 -3.81 -9.97 41.39
CA ILE A 383 -2.83 -9.90 42.44
C ILE A 383 -2.11 -8.56 42.38
N GLN A 384 -2.17 -7.75 43.44
CA GLN A 384 -1.49 -6.46 43.52
C GLN A 384 -0.87 -6.26 44.90
N ARG A 385 0.10 -5.36 44.96
CA ARG A 385 0.86 -5.07 46.18
C ARG A 385 0.67 -3.62 46.58
N ASP A 386 0.48 -3.37 47.91
CA ASP A 386 0.47 -2.00 48.45
C ASP A 386 1.90 -1.43 48.53
N ARG A 387 1.99 -0.14 48.84
CA ARG A 387 3.28 0.57 49.04
C ARG A 387 4.07 0.05 50.24
N LYS A 388 3.43 -0.66 51.17
CA LYS A 388 4.07 -1.29 52.36
C LYS A 388 4.58 -2.69 52.07
N GLY A 389 4.27 -3.26 50.89
CA GLY A 389 4.71 -4.53 50.43
C GLY A 389 3.77 -5.71 50.72
N ASN A 390 2.55 -5.48 51.21
CA ASN A 390 1.56 -6.53 51.41
C ASN A 390 0.84 -6.83 50.10
N TYR A 391 0.58 -8.13 49.87
CA TYR A 391 -0.14 -8.58 48.70
C TYR A 391 -1.63 -8.74 48.95
N TYR A 392 -2.40 -8.39 47.99
CA TYR A 392 -3.83 -8.55 47.97
C TYR A 392 -4.27 -9.30 46.72
N VAL A 393 -5.25 -10.18 46.89
CA VAL A 393 -5.90 -10.86 45.78
C VAL A 393 -7.40 -10.61 45.85
N GLY A 394 -7.98 -10.33 44.70
CA GLY A 394 -9.39 -10.17 44.53
C GLY A 394 -10.01 -11.34 43.81
N THR A 395 -11.22 -11.72 44.26
CA THR A 395 -12.04 -12.75 43.64
C THR A 395 -13.38 -12.15 43.15
N GLY A 396 -14.38 -12.97 42.86
CA GLY A 396 -15.71 -12.47 42.49
C GLY A 396 -16.32 -11.59 43.55
N THR A 397 -16.24 -11.97 44.81
CA THR A 397 -16.95 -11.27 45.93
C THR A 397 -16.06 -10.90 47.11
N ASP A 398 -14.82 -11.38 47.13
CA ASP A 398 -13.95 -11.29 48.32
C ASP A 398 -12.59 -10.68 47.98
N ILE A 399 -12.04 -9.93 48.93
CA ILE A 399 -10.67 -9.48 48.95
C ILE A 399 -9.91 -10.23 50.09
N TYR A 400 -8.72 -10.73 49.77
CA TYR A 400 -7.85 -11.37 50.75
C TYR A 400 -6.51 -10.63 50.80
N THR A 401 -5.94 -10.58 52.02
CA THR A 401 -4.50 -10.45 52.15
C THR A 401 -3.84 -11.78 51.82
N TYR A 402 -2.76 -11.78 51.08
CA TYR A 402 -2.18 -12.97 50.48
C TYR A 402 -0.68 -13.03 50.67
N ASN A 403 -0.15 -14.19 51.00
CA ASN A 403 1.28 -14.41 51.03
C ASN A 403 1.65 -15.37 49.90
N PRO A 404 2.25 -14.87 48.81
CA PRO A 404 2.57 -15.72 47.66
C PRO A 404 3.64 -16.77 47.94
N ALA A 405 4.52 -16.58 48.96
CA ALA A 405 5.58 -17.54 49.30
C ALA A 405 5.04 -18.86 49.88
N ASN A 406 3.87 -18.84 50.50
CA ASN A 406 3.30 -20.05 51.13
C ASN A 406 1.82 -20.29 50.77
N GLY A 407 1.23 -19.41 49.92
CA GLY A 407 -0.15 -19.56 49.51
C GLY A 407 -1.20 -19.20 50.57
N GLN A 408 -0.79 -18.65 51.69
CA GLN A 408 -1.71 -18.33 52.79
C GLN A 408 -2.55 -17.10 52.43
N ALA A 409 -3.85 -17.25 52.43
CA ALA A 409 -4.83 -16.22 52.19
C ALA A 409 -5.68 -15.95 53.44
N SER A 410 -5.86 -14.69 53.83
CA SER A 410 -6.74 -14.30 54.95
C SER A 410 -7.77 -13.28 54.40
N LYS A 411 -9.05 -13.59 54.58
CA LYS A 411 -10.14 -12.72 54.11
C LYS A 411 -10.08 -11.35 54.78
N LEU A 412 -9.99 -10.29 53.95
CA LEU A 412 -9.99 -8.94 54.45
C LEU A 412 -11.42 -8.36 54.48
N LEU A 413 -12.16 -8.52 53.39
CA LEU A 413 -13.54 -8.01 53.23
C LEU A 413 -14.30 -8.84 52.22
N SER A 414 -15.67 -8.74 52.30
CA SER A 414 -16.59 -9.30 51.32
C SER A 414 -17.56 -8.19 50.89
N PHE A 415 -17.89 -8.19 49.59
CA PHE A 415 -18.85 -7.26 49.02
C PHE A 415 -19.62 -7.90 47.87
N ASP A 416 -20.91 -7.61 47.80
CA ASP A 416 -21.74 -8.14 46.70
C ASP A 416 -21.53 -7.35 45.42
N CYS A 417 -20.61 -7.85 44.61
CA CYS A 417 -20.28 -7.31 43.28
C CYS A 417 -20.08 -8.45 42.27
N ASN A 418 -19.92 -8.10 40.98
CA ASN A 418 -19.66 -9.10 39.97
C ASN A 418 -18.23 -9.71 40.09
N MET A 419 -17.23 -8.86 40.33
CA MET A 419 -15.85 -9.23 40.60
C MET A 419 -15.08 -8.02 41.09
N PHE A 420 -13.95 -8.28 41.75
CA PHE A 420 -12.96 -7.27 42.05
C PHE A 420 -11.86 -7.36 40.97
N ASN A 421 -11.68 -6.30 40.18
CA ASN A 421 -10.75 -6.32 39.02
C ASN A 421 -9.51 -5.44 39.21
N GLY A 422 -9.30 -4.81 40.35
CA GLY A 422 -8.10 -4.07 40.65
C GLY A 422 -8.09 -3.30 41.96
N MET A 423 -6.93 -2.78 42.33
CA MET A 423 -6.66 -2.04 43.51
C MET A 423 -5.80 -0.80 43.23
N ALA A 424 -6.00 0.27 44.00
CA ALA A 424 -5.06 1.39 44.07
C ALA A 424 -4.76 1.71 45.54
N ASP A 425 -3.58 2.31 45.78
CA ASP A 425 -3.10 2.65 47.14
C ASP A 425 -2.59 4.10 47.15
N ASP A 426 -3.10 4.94 48.07
CA ASP A 426 -2.65 6.31 48.29
C ASP A 426 -1.64 6.41 49.47
N GLY A 427 -1.24 5.27 50.04
CA GLY A 427 -0.34 5.14 51.20
C GLY A 427 -1.01 5.03 52.56
N GLN A 428 -2.31 5.40 52.67
CA GLN A 428 -3.11 5.28 53.88
C GLN A 428 -4.33 4.40 53.68
N ARG A 429 -4.90 4.43 52.47
CA ARG A 429 -6.12 3.72 52.09
C ARG A 429 -5.88 2.85 50.88
N LEU A 430 -6.63 1.76 50.87
CA LEU A 430 -6.71 0.88 49.73
C LEU A 430 -8.07 1.08 49.04
N PHE A 431 -8.03 1.25 47.75
CA PHE A 431 -9.21 1.40 46.92
C PHE A 431 -9.37 0.16 46.05
N PHE A 432 -10.52 -0.48 46.14
CA PHE A 432 -10.84 -1.68 45.40
C PHE A 432 -11.96 -1.38 44.41
N SER A 433 -11.79 -1.76 43.15
CA SER A 433 -12.82 -1.64 42.12
C SER A 433 -13.79 -2.81 42.23
N ALA A 434 -14.99 -2.57 42.70
CA ALA A 434 -16.09 -3.52 42.72
C ALA A 434 -16.88 -3.37 41.41
N PHE A 435 -16.56 -4.17 40.43
CA PHE A 435 -17.03 -4.04 39.05
C PHE A 435 -18.56 -4.12 38.95
N GLY A 436 -19.15 -3.03 38.44
CA GLY A 436 -20.61 -2.86 38.37
C GLY A 436 -21.27 -2.37 39.67
N ARG A 437 -20.46 -2.11 40.73
CA ARG A 437 -20.92 -1.63 42.04
C ARG A 437 -20.11 -0.45 42.57
N GLY A 438 -19.22 0.14 41.75
CA GLY A 438 -18.41 1.28 42.13
C GLY A 438 -17.11 0.92 42.85
N MET A 439 -16.74 1.70 43.86
CA MET A 439 -15.44 1.64 44.54
C MET A 439 -15.59 1.43 46.04
N LEU A 440 -14.80 0.55 46.62
CA LEU A 440 -14.61 0.43 48.06
C LEU A 440 -13.33 1.13 48.48
N CYS A 441 -13.39 1.91 49.55
CA CYS A 441 -12.25 2.53 50.21
C CYS A 441 -12.05 1.87 51.58
N TYR A 442 -10.91 1.21 51.78
CA TYR A 442 -10.51 0.58 53.05
C TYR A 442 -9.42 1.41 53.72
N ASP A 443 -9.70 1.95 54.90
CA ASP A 443 -8.72 2.66 55.72
C ASP A 443 -7.87 1.65 56.48
N THR A 444 -6.57 1.54 56.13
CA THR A 444 -5.66 0.56 56.73
C THR A 444 -5.38 0.81 58.22
N THR A 445 -5.65 2.00 58.73
CA THR A 445 -5.39 2.38 60.14
C THR A 445 -6.60 2.05 60.99
N THR A 446 -7.80 2.31 60.53
CA THR A 446 -9.04 2.20 61.33
C THR A 446 -9.83 0.89 61.00
N GLY A 447 -9.51 0.22 59.88
CA GLY A 447 -10.25 -0.91 59.37
C GLY A 447 -11.66 -0.55 58.78
N ARG A 448 -11.96 0.73 58.65
CA ARG A 448 -13.25 1.20 58.15
C ARG A 448 -13.33 1.03 56.62
N VAL A 449 -14.50 0.52 56.16
CA VAL A 449 -14.82 0.44 54.74
C VAL A 449 -15.84 1.52 54.39
N SER A 450 -15.61 2.27 53.35
CA SER A 450 -16.53 3.22 52.72
C SER A 450 -16.84 2.77 51.30
N HIS A 451 -18.10 2.94 50.88
CA HIS A 451 -18.54 2.58 49.53
C HIS A 451 -18.92 3.82 48.73
N TYR A 452 -18.47 3.93 47.50
CA TYR A 452 -18.74 5.02 46.56
C TYR A 452 -19.32 4.46 45.27
N ASP A 453 -20.46 4.98 44.84
CA ASP A 453 -21.11 4.61 43.61
C ASP A 453 -21.64 5.86 42.86
N GLN A 454 -22.21 5.68 41.67
CA GLN A 454 -22.78 6.77 40.88
C GLN A 454 -24.07 7.37 41.49
N HIS A 455 -24.67 6.75 42.49
CA HIS A 455 -25.94 7.16 43.09
C HIS A 455 -25.76 7.80 44.47
N THR A 456 -24.73 7.40 45.22
CA THR A 456 -24.42 7.88 46.56
C THR A 456 -23.34 8.96 46.47
N GLY A 457 -23.59 10.20 46.88
CA GLY A 457 -22.54 11.21 46.84
C GLY A 457 -22.93 12.65 47.09
N GLY A 458 -24.11 12.98 47.40
CA GLY A 458 -24.60 14.29 47.89
C GLY A 458 -23.83 15.51 47.32
N ARG A 459 -23.45 16.48 48.20
CA ARG A 459 -22.71 17.71 47.86
C ARG A 459 -21.23 17.47 47.49
N LYS A 460 -20.67 16.26 47.67
CA LYS A 460 -19.29 15.92 47.50
C LYS A 460 -18.93 15.36 46.09
N GLY A 461 -19.88 15.43 45.16
CA GLY A 461 -19.74 14.83 43.85
C GLY A 461 -20.03 13.32 43.83
N ARG A 462 -19.98 12.71 42.67
CA ARG A 462 -20.33 11.31 42.46
C ARG A 462 -19.27 10.62 41.64
N LEU A 463 -19.16 9.31 41.80
CA LEU A 463 -18.43 8.46 40.85
C LEU A 463 -19.09 8.60 39.47
N CYS A 464 -18.30 8.70 38.43
CA CYS A 464 -18.80 8.91 37.06
C CYS A 464 -19.55 7.66 36.52
N ASN A 465 -19.15 6.48 36.95
CA ASN A 465 -19.83 5.23 36.60
C ASN A 465 -19.39 4.08 37.53
N ASP A 466 -20.28 3.12 37.80
CA ASP A 466 -20.00 1.98 38.66
C ASP A 466 -19.14 0.88 37.99
N TRP A 467 -18.95 0.91 36.69
CA TRP A 467 -18.13 -0.02 35.96
C TRP A 467 -16.70 0.53 35.84
N ILE A 468 -15.89 0.31 36.86
CA ILE A 468 -14.52 0.80 36.94
C ILE A 468 -13.60 -0.17 36.18
N MET A 469 -12.81 0.33 35.26
CA MET A 469 -11.84 -0.41 34.48
C MET A 469 -10.44 -0.34 35.09
N SER A 470 -10.01 0.84 35.51
CA SER A 470 -8.69 1.07 36.09
C SER A 470 -8.71 2.18 37.10
N MET A 471 -7.81 2.10 38.09
CA MET A 471 -7.60 3.14 39.10
C MET A 471 -6.11 3.37 39.31
N THR A 472 -5.70 4.62 39.42
CA THR A 472 -4.31 4.98 39.75
C THR A 472 -4.24 6.21 40.64
N ALA A 473 -3.36 6.19 41.63
CA ALA A 473 -3.11 7.36 42.47
C ALA A 473 -2.01 8.19 41.85
N ASP A 474 -2.25 9.49 41.60
CA ASP A 474 -1.24 10.42 41.10
C ASP A 474 -0.24 10.82 42.21
N ARG A 475 0.85 11.50 41.83
CA ARG A 475 1.86 11.97 42.79
C ARG A 475 1.36 13.00 43.81
N LYS A 476 0.20 13.60 43.57
CA LYS A 476 -0.47 14.51 44.48
C LYS A 476 -1.40 13.80 45.46
N GLY A 477 -1.52 12.46 45.39
CA GLY A 477 -2.38 11.65 46.21
C GLY A 477 -3.86 11.66 45.81
N ARG A 478 -4.19 12.18 44.61
CA ARG A 478 -5.54 12.07 44.06
C ARG A 478 -5.71 10.74 43.37
N LEU A 479 -6.86 10.12 43.49
CA LEU A 479 -7.17 8.88 42.80
C LEU A 479 -7.92 9.15 41.50
N TRP A 480 -7.30 8.76 40.38
CA TRP A 480 -7.91 8.78 39.09
C TRP A 480 -8.65 7.47 38.82
N ILE A 481 -9.83 7.54 38.28
CA ILE A 481 -10.72 6.39 38.10
C ILE A 481 -11.22 6.37 36.66
N ALA A 482 -10.78 5.41 35.88
CA ALA A 482 -11.24 5.16 34.51
C ALA A 482 -12.45 4.21 34.57
N THR A 483 -13.49 4.55 33.81
CA THR A 483 -14.75 3.81 33.82
C THR A 483 -15.23 3.53 32.38
N THR A 484 -16.30 2.79 32.26
CA THR A 484 -16.98 2.61 30.95
C THR A 484 -17.67 3.88 30.46
N ASN A 485 -17.69 4.96 31.25
CA ASN A 485 -18.29 6.24 30.87
C ASN A 485 -17.42 7.42 31.33
N GLY A 486 -16.18 7.44 30.86
CA GLY A 486 -15.24 8.50 31.13
C GLY A 486 -14.35 8.28 32.34
N VAL A 487 -13.64 9.35 32.75
CA VAL A 487 -12.70 9.37 33.87
C VAL A 487 -13.15 10.42 34.92
N CYS A 488 -13.07 10.10 36.19
CA CYS A 488 -13.22 11.04 37.29
C CYS A 488 -12.04 10.94 38.26
N CYS A 489 -11.92 11.96 39.12
CA CYS A 489 -10.84 12.05 40.09
C CYS A 489 -11.42 12.16 41.52
N TYR A 490 -10.89 11.38 42.44
CA TYR A 490 -11.25 11.43 43.86
C TYR A 490 -10.10 12.00 44.67
N ASP A 491 -10.40 13.02 45.46
CA ASP A 491 -9.49 13.62 46.41
C ASP A 491 -9.77 13.08 47.83
N GLY A 492 -8.85 12.27 48.31
CA GLY A 492 -8.95 11.65 49.57
C GLY A 492 -8.80 12.60 50.79
N ALA A 493 -8.19 13.78 50.63
CA ALA A 493 -8.05 14.76 51.68
C ALA A 493 -9.37 15.45 52.01
N THR A 494 -10.17 15.70 50.98
CA THR A 494 -11.51 16.33 51.11
C THR A 494 -12.65 15.33 51.07
N ASP A 495 -12.36 14.05 50.88
CA ASP A 495 -13.36 12.99 50.70
C ASP A 495 -14.42 13.38 49.67
N SER A 496 -13.94 13.78 48.49
CA SER A 496 -14.84 14.26 47.44
C SER A 496 -14.34 13.95 46.05
N PHE A 497 -15.25 13.81 45.06
CA PHE A 497 -14.91 13.76 43.67
C PHE A 497 -14.69 15.17 43.14
N VAL A 498 -13.52 15.42 42.62
CA VAL A 498 -13.10 16.73 42.11
C VAL A 498 -13.32 16.79 40.61
N GLY A 499 -13.94 17.88 40.18
CA GLY A 499 -13.96 18.21 38.76
C GLY A 499 -12.57 18.61 38.29
N LEU A 500 -12.15 18.07 37.19
CA LEU A 500 -10.86 18.39 36.59
C LEU A 500 -10.96 19.54 35.60
N ASP A 501 -12.22 19.97 35.32
CA ASP A 501 -12.63 21.10 34.51
C ASP A 501 -14.02 21.61 34.91
N SER A 502 -14.70 22.29 33.99
CA SER A 502 -16.10 22.76 34.19
C SER A 502 -17.12 21.64 34.43
N GLY A 503 -16.69 20.36 34.37
CA GLY A 503 -17.50 19.16 34.64
C GLY A 503 -16.77 18.15 35.53
N ASN A 504 -17.52 17.22 36.16
CA ASN A 504 -16.96 16.17 37.01
C ASN A 504 -16.39 14.96 36.24
N VAL A 505 -16.57 14.89 34.92
CA VAL A 505 -16.24 13.72 34.10
C VAL A 505 -15.43 14.16 32.88
N ILE A 506 -14.29 13.49 32.68
CA ILE A 506 -13.45 13.65 31.49
C ILE A 506 -13.83 12.56 30.50
N LEU A 507 -13.93 12.87 29.21
CA LEU A 507 -14.27 11.91 28.14
C LEU A 507 -15.61 11.20 28.41
N GLU A 508 -16.63 11.94 28.85
CA GLU A 508 -17.97 11.39 29.04
C GLU A 508 -18.49 10.70 27.78
N GLY A 509 -19.10 9.54 27.93
CA GLY A 509 -19.53 8.71 26.81
C GLY A 509 -18.47 7.78 26.25
N LYS A 510 -17.21 7.88 26.68
CA LYS A 510 -16.12 7.01 26.21
C LYS A 510 -15.75 5.96 27.26
N ARG A 511 -15.54 4.74 26.80
CA ARG A 511 -15.01 3.68 27.63
C ARG A 511 -13.49 3.82 27.76
N CYS A 512 -13.02 4.08 28.99
CA CYS A 512 -11.62 4.26 29.33
C CYS A 512 -11.09 3.00 30.01
N GLU A 513 -10.00 2.41 29.48
CA GLU A 513 -9.48 1.11 29.91
C GLU A 513 -8.32 1.24 30.90
N CYS A 514 -7.42 2.21 30.71
CA CYS A 514 -6.21 2.33 31.51
C CYS A 514 -5.76 3.79 31.68
N LEU A 515 -4.94 4.01 32.68
CA LEU A 515 -4.41 5.31 33.10
C LEU A 515 -2.92 5.23 33.36
N CYS A 516 -2.17 6.26 32.96
CA CYS A 516 -0.74 6.38 33.27
C CYS A 516 -0.37 7.85 33.51
N GLU A 517 0.16 8.18 34.68
CA GLU A 517 0.72 9.50 34.96
C GLU A 517 2.12 9.63 34.35
N THR A 518 2.32 10.67 33.56
CA THR A 518 3.64 10.96 32.97
C THR A 518 4.60 11.59 33.98
N THR A 519 5.88 11.61 33.63
CA THR A 519 6.89 12.29 34.45
C THR A 519 6.63 13.79 34.61
N GLN A 520 5.87 14.39 33.70
CA GLN A 520 5.47 15.81 33.73
C GLN A 520 4.19 16.06 34.53
N GLY A 521 3.51 15.00 35.00
CA GLY A 521 2.26 15.09 35.75
C GLY A 521 1.01 15.15 34.87
N ASP A 522 1.13 14.97 33.54
CA ASP A 522 0.01 14.76 32.65
C ASP A 522 -0.56 13.35 32.83
N MET A 523 -1.85 13.17 32.63
CA MET A 523 -2.49 11.85 32.71
C MET A 523 -2.81 11.32 31.32
N LEU A 524 -2.18 10.23 30.93
CA LEU A 524 -2.52 9.48 29.73
C LEU A 524 -3.74 8.60 29.99
N ILE A 525 -4.68 8.61 29.06
CA ILE A 525 -5.96 7.91 29.18
C ILE A 525 -6.14 7.03 27.96
N GLY A 526 -6.03 5.72 28.13
CA GLY A 526 -6.29 4.72 27.11
C GLY A 526 -7.77 4.38 27.03
N THR A 527 -8.31 4.40 25.82
CA THR A 527 -9.71 4.12 25.54
C THR A 527 -9.86 2.99 24.51
N MET A 528 -11.10 2.55 24.26
CA MET A 528 -11.39 1.64 23.15
C MET A 528 -11.25 2.29 21.76
N GLU A 529 -11.09 3.61 21.68
CA GLU A 529 -11.04 4.35 20.43
C GLU A 529 -9.69 5.05 20.17
N GLY A 530 -8.70 4.83 21.04
CA GLY A 530 -7.38 5.43 20.96
C GLY A 530 -6.88 6.05 22.28
N LEU A 531 -5.86 6.89 22.17
CA LEU A 531 -5.13 7.48 23.29
C LEU A 531 -5.41 8.98 23.44
N TYR A 532 -5.71 9.40 24.67
CA TYR A 532 -5.93 10.79 25.07
C TYR A 532 -4.94 11.19 26.16
N VAL A 533 -4.73 12.49 26.32
CA VAL A 533 -3.93 13.07 27.39
C VAL A 533 -4.68 14.19 28.06
N TRP A 534 -4.76 14.13 29.38
CA TRP A 534 -5.16 15.27 30.20
C TRP A 534 -3.91 16.05 30.58
N ARG A 535 -3.84 17.30 30.15
CA ARG A 535 -2.70 18.19 30.41
C ARG A 535 -2.83 18.83 31.78
N HIS A 536 -1.85 18.58 32.63
CA HIS A 536 -1.82 19.19 33.97
C HIS A 536 -1.71 20.71 33.92
N SER A 537 -0.99 21.28 32.96
CA SER A 537 -0.74 22.72 32.85
C SER A 537 -1.97 23.52 32.44
N THR A 538 -2.84 22.98 31.63
CA THR A 538 -4.04 23.63 31.08
C THR A 538 -5.32 23.10 31.67
N ALA A 539 -5.29 21.96 32.37
CA ALA A 539 -6.45 21.18 32.84
C ALA A 539 -7.39 20.79 31.67
N THR A 540 -6.88 20.56 30.47
CA THR A 540 -7.64 20.19 29.28
C THR A 540 -7.34 18.79 28.83
N VAL A 541 -8.31 18.16 28.18
CA VAL A 541 -8.14 16.87 27.52
C VAL A 541 -7.93 17.07 26.02
N GLU A 542 -6.94 16.39 25.49
CA GLU A 542 -6.57 16.41 24.08
C GLU A 542 -6.39 15.00 23.57
N VAL A 543 -6.52 14.81 22.26
CA VAL A 543 -6.01 13.60 21.59
C VAL A 543 -4.47 13.62 21.71
N PHE A 544 -3.88 12.51 22.09
CA PHE A 544 -2.42 12.43 22.19
C PHE A 544 -1.75 12.72 20.82
N PRO A 545 -0.62 13.41 20.76
CA PRO A 545 0.04 13.75 19.50
C PRO A 545 0.23 12.55 18.56
N ASP A 546 -0.07 12.74 17.27
CA ASP A 546 0.00 11.72 16.20
C ASP A 546 -0.80 10.43 16.51
N ALA A 547 -1.74 10.46 17.48
CA ALA A 547 -2.52 9.28 17.89
C ALA A 547 -3.65 8.94 16.91
N GLU A 548 -3.79 9.61 15.80
CA GLU A 548 -4.70 9.20 14.72
C GLU A 548 -4.40 7.78 14.22
N ARG A 549 -3.15 7.35 14.29
CA ARG A 549 -2.72 5.98 13.98
C ARG A 549 -3.27 4.92 14.95
N LEU A 550 -3.59 5.32 16.17
CA LEU A 550 -4.19 4.47 17.21
C LEU A 550 -5.73 4.49 17.16
N ARG A 551 -6.32 5.24 16.25
CA ARG A 551 -7.78 5.38 16.15
C ARG A 551 -8.45 4.03 15.87
N GLY A 552 -9.41 3.66 16.70
CA GLY A 552 -10.10 2.38 16.60
C GLY A 552 -9.35 1.20 17.22
N LEU A 553 -8.16 1.43 17.83
CA LEU A 553 -7.47 0.43 18.64
C LEU A 553 -7.85 0.58 20.10
N THR A 554 -8.19 -0.52 20.75
CA THR A 554 -8.33 -0.56 22.21
C THR A 554 -6.95 -0.48 22.84
N ILE A 555 -6.73 0.53 23.70
CA ILE A 555 -5.48 0.69 24.45
C ILE A 555 -5.61 -0.09 25.77
N GLY A 556 -4.90 -1.20 25.88
CA GLY A 556 -4.98 -2.10 27.03
C GLY A 556 -4.19 -1.60 28.25
N TYR A 557 -2.94 -1.20 28.06
CA TYR A 557 -2.06 -0.69 29.11
C TYR A 557 -1.10 0.37 28.55
N ILE A 558 -0.68 1.32 29.40
CA ILE A 558 0.20 2.42 29.01
C ILE A 558 1.38 2.50 29.96
N VAL A 559 2.57 2.69 29.42
CA VAL A 559 3.80 2.95 30.17
C VAL A 559 4.53 4.12 29.57
N GLN A 560 5.06 5.03 30.41
CA GLN A 560 6.12 5.97 29.99
C GLN A 560 7.45 5.44 30.53
N ASP A 561 8.42 5.22 29.62
CA ASP A 561 9.75 4.76 29.99
C ASP A 561 10.64 5.88 30.53
N ARG A 562 11.87 5.54 30.96
CA ARG A 562 12.85 6.53 31.50
C ARG A 562 13.25 7.61 30.48
N SER A 563 13.21 7.32 29.18
CA SER A 563 13.54 8.25 28.12
C SER A 563 12.39 9.21 27.79
N GLY A 564 11.21 9.00 28.36
CA GLY A 564 10.01 9.78 28.11
C GLY A 564 9.17 9.25 26.95
N ASP A 565 9.54 8.13 26.34
CA ASP A 565 8.77 7.47 25.30
C ASP A 565 7.53 6.79 25.91
N VAL A 566 6.45 6.69 25.13
CA VAL A 566 5.20 6.08 25.59
C VAL A 566 4.99 4.75 24.87
N TRP A 567 4.73 3.71 25.65
CA TRP A 567 4.47 2.36 25.21
C TRP A 567 3.03 1.98 25.50
N CYS A 568 2.33 1.48 24.50
CA CYS A 568 0.94 1.05 24.63
C CYS A 568 0.79 -0.41 24.18
N SER A 569 0.21 -1.25 25.02
CA SER A 569 -0.35 -2.50 24.54
C SER A 569 -1.73 -2.25 23.95
N THR A 570 -2.05 -2.90 22.83
CA THR A 570 -3.30 -2.66 22.10
C THR A 570 -3.96 -3.96 21.65
N SER A 571 -5.16 -3.86 21.10
CA SER A 571 -5.83 -4.98 20.43
C SER A 571 -5.10 -5.50 19.18
N MET A 572 -4.08 -4.78 18.68
CA MET A 572 -3.29 -5.15 17.52
C MET A 572 -1.78 -4.96 17.73
N GLY A 573 -1.25 -5.53 18.82
CA GLY A 573 0.18 -5.48 19.12
C GLY A 573 0.59 -4.36 20.06
N ILE A 574 1.90 -4.08 20.11
CA ILE A 574 2.51 -3.05 20.97
C ILE A 574 2.81 -1.83 20.11
N TRP A 575 2.44 -0.66 20.59
CA TRP A 575 2.73 0.61 19.96
C TRP A 575 3.67 1.45 20.83
N HIS A 576 4.61 2.12 20.18
CA HIS A 576 5.67 2.90 20.79
C HIS A 576 5.72 4.31 20.22
N TYR A 577 5.47 5.32 21.05
CA TYR A 577 5.66 6.72 20.69
C TYR A 577 7.07 7.17 21.07
N ARG A 578 7.85 7.57 20.08
CA ARG A 578 9.17 8.12 20.27
C ARG A 578 9.07 9.61 20.56
N SER A 579 9.47 10.02 21.76
CA SER A 579 9.48 11.42 22.19
C SER A 579 10.44 12.30 21.39
N THR A 580 11.47 11.70 20.78
CA THR A 580 12.54 12.40 20.04
C THR A 580 12.10 12.95 18.70
N ASP A 581 11.21 12.26 17.98
CA ASP A 581 10.72 12.64 16.64
C ASP A 581 9.19 12.76 16.56
N GLY A 582 8.49 12.48 17.66
CA GLY A 582 7.05 12.63 17.75
C GLY A 582 6.26 11.63 16.94
N ARG A 583 6.78 10.41 16.68
CA ARG A 583 6.16 9.41 15.83
C ARG A 583 5.81 8.12 16.56
N TRP A 584 4.71 7.51 16.12
CA TRP A 584 4.33 6.17 16.56
C TRP A 584 4.99 5.10 15.69
N VAL A 585 5.47 4.05 16.34
CA VAL A 585 6.02 2.83 15.74
C VAL A 585 5.19 1.66 16.27
N SER A 586 4.73 0.80 15.39
CA SER A 586 4.02 -0.41 15.79
C SER A 586 4.96 -1.61 15.82
N HIS A 587 4.68 -2.54 16.71
CA HIS A 587 5.30 -3.83 16.82
C HIS A 587 4.18 -4.89 16.79
N VAL A 588 4.00 -5.51 15.62
CA VAL A 588 3.08 -6.62 15.40
C VAL A 588 3.84 -7.93 15.21
N SER A 589 3.16 -9.02 14.97
CA SER A 589 3.76 -10.36 14.84
C SER A 589 5.01 -10.38 13.95
N GLY A 590 6.10 -10.95 14.40
CA GLY A 590 7.38 -11.07 13.67
C GLY A 590 8.59 -10.67 14.48
N SER A 591 8.45 -9.76 15.41
CA SER A 591 9.55 -9.27 16.30
C SER A 591 9.71 -10.09 17.59
N GLY A 592 9.23 -11.33 17.61
CA GLY A 592 9.19 -12.17 18.82
C GLY A 592 7.89 -12.06 19.62
N LEU A 593 6.92 -11.28 19.14
CA LEU A 593 5.60 -11.18 19.75
C LEU A 593 4.78 -12.44 19.43
N THR A 594 4.29 -13.13 20.47
CA THR A 594 3.47 -14.33 20.31
C THR A 594 1.98 -14.04 20.31
N GLY A 595 1.53 -13.02 21.04
CA GLY A 595 0.13 -12.61 21.13
C GLY A 595 -0.18 -11.38 20.27
N LYS A 596 -1.38 -11.34 19.71
CA LYS A 596 -1.88 -10.16 18.96
C LYS A 596 -2.78 -9.28 19.81
N GLU A 597 -3.52 -9.87 20.74
CA GLU A 597 -4.49 -9.21 21.58
C GLU A 597 -3.99 -9.10 23.02
N TYR A 598 -3.81 -7.88 23.48
CA TYR A 598 -3.34 -7.59 24.82
C TYR A 598 -4.51 -7.30 25.76
N ILE A 599 -4.38 -7.78 27.01
CA ILE A 599 -5.42 -7.72 28.00
C ILE A 599 -5.42 -6.34 28.67
N ALA A 600 -6.61 -5.76 28.81
CA ALA A 600 -6.78 -4.46 29.40
C ALA A 600 -6.37 -4.49 30.90
N ASN A 601 -5.69 -3.44 31.33
CA ASN A 601 -5.22 -3.22 32.70
C ASN A 601 -4.27 -4.31 33.25
N ALA A 602 -3.70 -5.13 32.37
CA ALA A 602 -2.79 -6.23 32.75
C ALA A 602 -1.37 -5.96 32.23
N GLY A 603 -0.63 -5.13 32.94
CA GLY A 603 0.74 -4.78 32.63
C GLY A 603 1.52 -4.34 33.86
N LEU A 604 2.84 -4.23 33.71
CA LEU A 604 3.76 -3.83 34.74
C LEU A 604 4.96 -3.12 34.13
N TYR A 605 5.42 -2.04 34.76
CA TYR A 605 6.70 -1.41 34.46
C TYR A 605 7.62 -1.44 35.67
N LEU A 606 8.84 -1.91 35.48
CA LEU A 606 9.88 -1.94 36.50
C LEU A 606 10.90 -0.83 36.21
N PRO A 607 10.77 0.37 36.80
CA PRO A 607 11.67 1.48 36.50
C PRO A 607 13.12 1.21 36.80
N GLN A 608 13.46 0.35 37.77
CA GLN A 608 14.85 0.02 38.13
C GLN A 608 15.55 -0.79 37.04
N GLU A 609 14.84 -1.69 36.41
CA GLU A 609 15.33 -2.56 35.34
C GLU A 609 15.07 -1.99 33.95
N ASP A 610 14.27 -0.91 33.85
CA ASP A 610 13.69 -0.38 32.63
C ASP A 610 12.99 -1.47 31.81
N ARG A 611 12.23 -2.31 32.49
CA ARG A 611 11.58 -3.50 31.92
C ARG A 611 10.08 -3.39 31.95
N ILE A 612 9.47 -3.67 30.80
CA ILE A 612 8.02 -3.61 30.58
C ILE A 612 7.47 -5.02 30.45
N PHE A 613 6.29 -5.26 31.02
CA PHE A 613 5.50 -6.48 30.91
C PHE A 613 4.11 -6.13 30.44
N PHE A 614 3.65 -6.78 29.40
CA PHE A 614 2.28 -6.70 28.90
C PHE A 614 1.68 -8.09 28.82
N ALA A 615 0.54 -8.30 29.48
CA ALA A 615 -0.19 -9.55 29.40
C ALA A 615 -1.02 -9.64 28.11
N ASN A 616 -1.05 -10.82 27.53
CA ASN A 616 -1.82 -11.13 26.33
C ASN A 616 -2.54 -12.48 26.46
N SER A 617 -3.28 -12.87 25.43
CA SER A 617 -4.01 -14.15 25.39
C SER A 617 -3.12 -15.39 25.44
N ASP A 618 -1.82 -15.23 25.14
CA ASP A 618 -0.86 -16.34 25.04
C ASP A 618 0.17 -16.35 26.20
N GLY A 619 0.04 -15.42 27.16
CA GLY A 619 0.92 -15.28 28.31
C GLY A 619 1.33 -13.85 28.63
N ILE A 620 2.64 -13.62 28.81
CA ILE A 620 3.21 -12.31 29.12
C ILE A 620 4.30 -11.99 28.12
N THR A 621 4.21 -10.82 27.48
CA THR A 621 5.31 -10.25 26.70
C THR A 621 6.13 -9.32 27.58
N THR A 622 7.45 -9.51 27.64
CA THR A 622 8.37 -8.64 28.38
C THR A 622 9.51 -8.17 27.48
N PHE A 623 10.00 -6.95 27.72
CA PHE A 623 11.09 -6.34 26.96
C PHE A 623 11.70 -5.17 27.75
N THR A 624 12.91 -4.76 27.35
CA THR A 624 13.48 -3.49 27.76
C THR A 624 13.40 -2.49 26.61
N PRO A 625 12.96 -1.23 26.83
CA PRO A 625 12.87 -0.21 25.80
C PRO A 625 14.15 -0.02 24.99
N GLN A 626 15.32 -0.10 25.65
CA GLN A 626 16.63 0.00 25.03
C GLN A 626 16.86 -1.08 23.96
N GLN A 627 16.55 -2.35 24.26
CA GLN A 627 16.73 -3.45 23.31
C GLN A 627 15.86 -3.28 22.05
N VAL A 628 14.64 -2.76 22.21
CA VAL A 628 13.76 -2.48 21.08
C VAL A 628 14.31 -1.38 20.20
N LYS A 629 14.92 -0.32 20.81
CA LYS A 629 15.51 0.80 20.10
C LYS A 629 16.81 0.42 19.37
N GLU A 630 17.64 -0.41 19.98
CA GLU A 630 18.90 -0.89 19.40
C GLU A 630 18.71 -1.97 18.34
N GLY A 631 17.65 -2.75 18.43
CA GLY A 631 17.29 -3.78 17.46
C GLY A 631 16.71 -3.25 16.14
N ALA A 632 16.58 -1.92 15.98
CA ALA A 632 16.13 -1.32 14.73
C ALA A 632 17.21 -1.49 13.65
N THR A 633 17.07 -2.51 12.82
CA THR A 633 17.95 -2.76 11.68
C THR A 633 17.84 -1.66 10.64
N SER A 634 18.94 -1.38 9.93
CA SER A 634 18.89 -0.51 8.74
C SER A 634 17.83 -1.05 7.78
N PRO A 635 16.92 -0.21 7.26
CA PRO A 635 15.77 -0.68 6.50
C PRO A 635 16.13 -1.36 5.17
N GLY A 636 17.39 -1.39 4.77
CA GLY A 636 17.81 -2.00 3.49
C GLY A 636 17.38 -1.18 2.27
N ASP A 637 17.67 -1.72 1.08
CA ASP A 637 17.32 -1.11 -0.20
C ASP A 637 15.91 -1.51 -0.63
N LEU A 638 15.06 -0.52 -0.86
CA LEU A 638 13.72 -0.74 -1.40
C LEU A 638 13.80 -1.21 -2.86
N ARG A 639 13.17 -2.34 -3.18
CA ARG A 639 13.12 -2.92 -4.51
C ARG A 639 11.70 -3.08 -5.01
N LEU A 640 11.52 -2.89 -6.31
CA LEU A 640 10.28 -3.23 -7.00
C LEU A 640 10.30 -4.73 -7.30
N THR A 641 9.33 -5.49 -6.78
CA THR A 641 9.26 -6.95 -6.90
C THR A 641 8.21 -7.43 -7.88
N GLY A 642 7.27 -6.56 -8.24
CA GLY A 642 6.22 -6.89 -9.19
C GLY A 642 5.49 -5.67 -9.71
N VAL A 643 5.00 -5.78 -10.94
CA VAL A 643 4.09 -4.80 -11.56
C VAL A 643 2.95 -5.57 -12.20
N SER A 644 1.72 -5.15 -11.96
CA SER A 644 0.55 -5.68 -12.63
C SER A 644 -0.28 -4.55 -13.25
N PHE A 645 -0.87 -4.85 -14.40
CA PHE A 645 -1.73 -3.94 -15.14
C PHE A 645 -3.05 -4.64 -15.49
N GLY A 646 -4.17 -4.03 -15.12
CA GLY A 646 -5.49 -4.65 -15.28
C GLY A 646 -5.61 -6.01 -14.57
N GLY A 647 -4.93 -6.18 -13.42
CA GLY A 647 -4.88 -7.43 -12.67
C GLY A 647 -4.02 -8.54 -13.28
N LYS A 648 -3.30 -8.26 -14.37
CA LYS A 648 -2.37 -9.22 -14.99
C LYS A 648 -0.93 -8.80 -14.73
N PRO A 649 -0.04 -9.73 -14.33
CA PRO A 649 1.36 -9.41 -14.14
C PRO A 649 1.98 -8.98 -15.48
N VAL A 650 2.74 -7.90 -15.42
CA VAL A 650 3.52 -7.40 -16.56
C VAL A 650 4.82 -8.20 -16.61
N LYS A 651 5.12 -8.77 -17.79
CA LYS A 651 6.32 -9.58 -17.94
C LYS A 651 7.58 -8.70 -17.84
N PRO A 652 8.67 -9.22 -17.24
CA PRO A 652 9.93 -8.49 -17.13
C PRO A 652 10.48 -7.99 -18.48
N GLU A 653 10.26 -8.72 -19.55
CA GLU A 653 10.68 -8.35 -20.92
C GLU A 653 10.08 -7.02 -21.41
N THR A 654 8.91 -6.64 -20.88
CA THR A 654 8.25 -5.36 -21.20
C THR A 654 8.68 -4.22 -20.28
N LEU A 655 9.35 -4.57 -19.19
CA LEU A 655 9.92 -3.64 -18.24
C LEU A 655 11.37 -3.45 -18.66
N SER A 656 11.74 -2.30 -19.23
CA SER A 656 13.14 -1.97 -19.55
C SER A 656 13.95 -1.88 -18.24
N PHE A 657 14.29 -3.04 -17.66
CA PHE A 657 15.18 -3.15 -16.52
C PHE A 657 16.62 -2.91 -17.00
N THR A 658 17.10 -1.70 -16.88
CA THR A 658 18.54 -1.44 -16.88
C THR A 658 18.97 -1.28 -15.41
N PRO A 659 19.81 -2.17 -14.88
CA PRO A 659 20.26 -2.13 -13.47
C PRO A 659 21.02 -0.85 -13.10
N GLU A 660 21.47 -0.08 -14.08
CA GLU A 660 22.38 1.06 -13.89
C GLU A 660 21.71 2.42 -13.83
N THR A 661 20.42 2.53 -14.17
CA THR A 661 19.72 3.81 -14.10
C THR A 661 18.73 3.83 -12.94
N SER A 662 18.90 4.79 -12.04
CA SER A 662 18.06 5.02 -10.84
C SER A 662 16.60 5.40 -11.13
N SER A 663 16.17 5.44 -12.40
CA SER A 663 14.81 5.79 -12.80
C SER A 663 14.24 4.74 -13.74
N HIS A 664 13.20 4.03 -13.29
CA HIS A 664 12.48 3.07 -14.12
C HIS A 664 11.31 3.77 -14.81
N HIS A 665 11.19 3.57 -16.14
CA HIS A 665 10.07 4.08 -16.93
C HIS A 665 9.11 2.97 -17.28
N PHE A 666 7.82 3.15 -16.94
CA PHE A 666 6.74 2.25 -17.29
C PHE A 666 5.75 2.97 -18.19
N SER A 667 5.37 2.35 -19.31
CA SER A 667 4.33 2.88 -20.19
C SER A 667 3.15 1.91 -20.23
N PHE A 668 1.94 2.42 -19.96
CA PHE A 668 0.73 1.64 -19.91
C PHE A 668 -0.34 2.24 -20.82
N PRO A 669 -1.13 1.42 -21.53
CA PRO A 669 -2.26 1.91 -22.30
C PRO A 669 -3.36 2.47 -21.37
N PHE A 670 -4.17 3.36 -21.87
CA PHE A 670 -5.26 3.97 -21.09
C PHE A 670 -6.37 2.98 -20.70
N SER A 671 -6.54 1.89 -21.46
CA SER A 671 -7.54 0.85 -21.17
C SER A 671 -7.14 0.03 -19.93
N ASP A 672 -8.12 -0.35 -19.11
CA ASP A 672 -7.94 -1.17 -17.90
C ASP A 672 -6.92 -0.61 -16.90
N ASN A 673 -6.90 0.69 -16.72
CA ASN A 673 -5.92 1.47 -15.99
C ASN A 673 -5.99 1.24 -14.46
N VAL A 674 -5.73 0.00 -14.04
CA VAL A 674 -5.44 -0.41 -12.67
C VAL A 674 -4.00 -0.89 -12.63
N ILE A 675 -3.12 -0.10 -12.02
CA ILE A 675 -1.69 -0.37 -11.92
C ILE A 675 -1.39 -0.73 -10.47
N THR A 676 -0.86 -1.93 -10.24
CA THR A 676 -0.35 -2.33 -8.93
C THR A 676 1.16 -2.54 -9.02
N MET A 677 1.89 -1.88 -8.15
CA MET A 677 3.34 -1.99 -8.01
C MET A 677 3.66 -2.58 -6.63
N GLU A 678 4.36 -3.70 -6.62
CA GLU A 678 4.75 -4.43 -5.41
C GLU A 678 6.20 -4.13 -5.06
N PHE A 679 6.47 -3.90 -3.79
CA PHE A 679 7.78 -3.50 -3.29
C PHE A 679 8.24 -4.41 -2.14
N SER A 680 9.54 -4.53 -1.95
CA SER A 680 10.13 -5.19 -0.80
C SER A 680 11.46 -4.56 -0.41
N LEU A 681 11.76 -4.58 0.89
CA LEU A 681 13.09 -4.28 1.44
C LEU A 681 13.98 -5.52 1.51
N MET A 682 13.49 -6.69 1.11
CA MET A 682 14.12 -8.00 1.34
C MET A 682 14.48 -8.22 2.82
N ASN A 683 13.68 -7.64 3.71
CA ASN A 683 13.73 -7.86 5.14
C ASN A 683 12.69 -8.93 5.50
N PHE A 684 13.15 -10.17 5.70
CA PHE A 684 12.26 -11.34 5.78
C PHE A 684 11.52 -11.47 7.11
N LEU A 685 12.01 -10.81 8.14
CA LEU A 685 11.42 -10.88 9.49
C LEU A 685 10.47 -9.72 9.77
N ASP A 686 10.80 -8.53 9.27
CA ASP A 686 10.05 -7.31 9.55
C ASP A 686 9.10 -6.89 8.41
N ALA A 687 8.89 -7.77 7.44
CA ALA A 687 7.98 -7.49 6.32
C ALA A 687 6.57 -7.09 6.80
N ALA A 688 6.07 -7.75 7.85
CA ALA A 688 4.77 -7.44 8.44
C ALA A 688 4.70 -6.06 9.14
N ASN A 689 5.85 -5.50 9.53
CA ASN A 689 5.98 -4.21 10.23
C ASN A 689 6.42 -3.09 9.27
N THR A 690 6.54 -3.39 7.98
CA THR A 690 6.95 -2.42 6.96
C THR A 690 5.76 -1.58 6.52
N VAL A 691 5.93 -0.26 6.53
CA VAL A 691 4.97 0.70 5.98
C VAL A 691 5.57 1.30 4.72
N LEU A 692 4.86 1.22 3.61
CA LEU A 692 5.22 1.93 2.38
C LEU A 692 4.63 3.35 2.41
N GLU A 693 5.46 4.33 2.15
CA GLU A 693 5.03 5.70 1.89
C GLU A 693 5.35 6.08 0.45
N TYR A 694 4.41 6.76 -0.18
CA TYR A 694 4.60 7.21 -1.55
C TYR A 694 4.03 8.60 -1.77
N ARG A 695 4.51 9.26 -2.82
CA ARG A 695 3.98 10.52 -3.32
C ARG A 695 4.08 10.58 -4.84
N LEU A 696 3.13 11.28 -5.46
CA LEU A 696 3.09 11.50 -6.91
C LEU A 696 3.49 12.94 -7.25
N ASN A 697 4.26 13.11 -8.30
CA ASN A 697 4.60 14.41 -8.88
C ASN A 697 5.15 15.42 -7.85
N GLN A 698 6.02 14.94 -6.94
CA GLN A 698 6.67 15.76 -5.91
C GLN A 698 5.69 16.49 -4.98
N GLN A 699 4.54 15.89 -4.70
CA GLN A 699 3.63 16.40 -3.67
C GLN A 699 4.39 16.61 -2.35
N THR A 700 3.99 17.62 -1.57
CA THR A 700 4.65 17.93 -0.29
C THR A 700 4.39 16.86 0.77
N GLU A 701 3.23 16.23 0.75
CA GLU A 701 2.81 15.22 1.72
C GLU A 701 3.03 13.81 1.20
N TRP A 702 3.44 12.92 2.10
CA TRP A 702 3.55 11.49 1.83
C TRP A 702 2.24 10.79 2.16
N THR A 703 1.81 9.92 1.28
CA THR A 703 0.67 9.01 1.55
C THR A 703 1.22 7.74 2.15
N SER A 704 0.78 7.39 3.35
CA SER A 704 1.18 6.15 4.04
C SER A 704 0.22 5.03 3.70
N GLY A 705 0.78 3.86 3.35
CA GLY A 705 0.04 2.60 3.25
C GLY A 705 -0.23 1.96 4.61
N SER A 706 -0.93 0.84 4.61
CA SER A 706 -1.12 0.02 5.81
C SER A 706 0.15 -0.81 6.10
N GLU A 707 0.37 -1.13 7.37
CA GLU A 707 1.47 -2.01 7.79
C GLU A 707 1.38 -3.39 7.13
N GLY A 708 2.52 -3.91 6.73
CA GLY A 708 2.62 -5.21 6.05
C GLY A 708 2.08 -5.21 4.62
N GLN A 709 1.53 -4.10 4.15
CA GLN A 709 1.10 -3.97 2.76
C GLN A 709 2.31 -3.61 1.89
N ASN A 710 2.62 -4.48 0.93
CA ASN A 710 3.76 -4.31 0.04
C ASN A 710 3.40 -3.78 -1.35
N ALA A 711 2.14 -3.42 -1.58
CA ALA A 711 1.63 -3.02 -2.88
C ALA A 711 0.99 -1.63 -2.85
N ILE A 712 1.30 -0.82 -3.85
CA ILE A 712 0.67 0.46 -4.12
C ILE A 712 -0.20 0.27 -5.37
N THR A 713 -1.50 0.55 -5.26
CA THR A 713 -2.45 0.39 -6.36
C THR A 713 -3.03 1.73 -6.76
N PHE A 714 -2.89 2.06 -8.04
CA PHE A 714 -3.51 3.22 -8.66
C PHE A 714 -4.68 2.77 -9.53
N THR A 715 -5.84 3.37 -9.29
CA THR A 715 -7.04 3.15 -10.11
C THR A 715 -7.30 4.40 -10.94
N HIS A 716 -7.41 4.23 -12.27
CA HIS A 716 -7.82 5.30 -13.20
C HIS A 716 -6.92 6.55 -13.18
N LEU A 717 -5.60 6.37 -13.30
CA LEU A 717 -4.70 7.51 -13.53
C LEU A 717 -5.05 8.19 -14.86
N PRO A 718 -5.24 9.51 -14.90
CA PRO A 718 -5.40 10.27 -16.14
C PRO A 718 -4.25 10.07 -17.13
N ILE A 719 -4.49 10.41 -18.41
CA ILE A 719 -3.43 10.39 -19.43
C ILE A 719 -2.36 11.40 -19.06
N GLY A 720 -1.10 10.95 -19.06
CA GLY A 720 0.04 11.80 -18.69
C GLY A 720 1.22 11.01 -18.17
N THR A 721 2.26 11.74 -17.79
CA THR A 721 3.46 11.16 -17.15
C THR A 721 3.48 11.54 -15.67
N TYR A 722 3.69 10.56 -14.82
CA TYR A 722 3.73 10.69 -13.37
C TYR A 722 5.10 10.29 -12.85
N GLN A 723 5.59 11.01 -11.86
CA GLN A 723 6.76 10.66 -11.09
C GLN A 723 6.27 10.10 -9.74
N LEU A 724 6.42 8.80 -9.54
CA LEU A 724 6.12 8.12 -8.30
C LEU A 724 7.40 8.00 -7.47
N GLU A 725 7.42 8.58 -6.29
CA GLU A 725 8.49 8.39 -5.31
C GLU A 725 7.98 7.52 -4.18
N VAL A 726 8.74 6.47 -3.83
CA VAL A 726 8.38 5.47 -2.82
C VAL A 726 9.51 5.31 -1.82
N ARG A 727 9.18 5.21 -0.55
CA ARG A 727 10.08 4.84 0.54
C ARG A 727 9.40 3.87 1.50
N ALA A 728 10.16 3.17 2.30
CA ALA A 728 9.64 2.26 3.30
C ALA A 728 10.09 2.67 4.69
N ILE A 729 9.27 2.42 5.69
CA ILE A 729 9.53 2.65 7.10
C ILE A 729 9.47 1.30 7.82
N VAL A 730 10.54 0.97 8.53
CA VAL A 730 10.65 -0.24 9.36
C VAL A 730 11.21 0.13 10.71
N GLY A 731 10.53 -0.22 11.79
CA GLY A 731 10.99 0.10 13.16
C GLY A 731 11.27 1.59 13.36
N GLY A 732 10.63 2.47 12.58
CA GLY A 732 10.84 3.90 12.56
C GLY A 732 12.06 4.39 11.78
N SER A 733 12.87 3.52 11.22
CA SER A 733 13.95 3.85 10.27
C SER A 733 13.38 3.98 8.86
N ILE A 734 13.81 4.99 8.11
CA ILE A 734 13.31 5.30 6.77
C ILE A 734 14.34 4.84 5.74
N SER A 735 13.91 4.07 4.74
CA SER A 735 14.75 3.68 3.62
C SER A 735 15.09 4.86 2.69
N ALA A 736 16.10 4.71 1.86
CA ALA A 736 16.28 5.61 0.73
C ALA A 736 15.06 5.59 -0.18
N SER A 737 14.63 6.76 -0.69
CA SER A 737 13.52 6.83 -1.62
C SER A 737 13.93 6.36 -3.01
N ARG A 738 13.01 5.71 -3.73
CA ARG A 738 13.16 5.29 -5.12
C ARG A 738 12.14 6.02 -5.99
N VAL A 739 12.57 6.41 -7.18
CA VAL A 739 11.75 7.16 -8.13
C VAL A 739 11.41 6.30 -9.35
N PHE A 740 10.13 6.29 -9.70
CA PHE A 740 9.59 5.57 -10.85
C PHE A 740 8.81 6.54 -11.74
N HIS A 741 8.95 6.40 -13.05
CA HIS A 741 8.19 7.18 -14.02
C HIS A 741 7.09 6.31 -14.64
N ILE A 742 5.85 6.75 -14.51
CA ILE A 742 4.67 6.04 -15.03
C ILE A 742 4.06 6.91 -16.12
N THR A 743 3.96 6.40 -17.32
CA THR A 743 3.32 7.08 -18.45
C THR A 743 2.04 6.35 -18.82
N ILE A 744 0.92 7.06 -18.79
CA ILE A 744 -0.35 6.56 -19.29
C ILE A 744 -0.54 7.09 -20.71
N GLU A 745 -0.45 6.20 -21.70
CA GLU A 745 -0.55 6.53 -23.11
C GLU A 745 -1.96 6.96 -23.48
N ALA A 746 -2.04 7.97 -24.34
CA ALA A 746 -3.34 8.36 -24.87
C ALA A 746 -3.89 7.27 -25.80
N PRO A 747 -5.20 6.91 -25.69
CA PRO A 747 -5.82 6.00 -26.63
C PRO A 747 -5.74 6.56 -28.05
N TRP A 748 -5.68 5.67 -29.05
CA TRP A 748 -5.51 6.05 -30.47
C TRP A 748 -6.46 7.15 -30.94
N TYR A 749 -7.71 7.17 -30.41
CA TYR A 749 -8.72 8.15 -30.75
C TYR A 749 -8.52 9.53 -30.07
N ARG A 750 -7.55 9.68 -29.17
CA ARG A 750 -7.12 10.96 -28.54
C ARG A 750 -5.70 11.35 -28.91
N THR A 751 -5.09 10.69 -29.87
CA THR A 751 -3.77 11.07 -30.37
C THR A 751 -3.87 12.26 -31.31
N THR A 752 -2.78 13.00 -31.48
CA THR A 752 -2.71 14.15 -32.41
C THR A 752 -3.11 13.74 -33.82
N LEU A 753 -2.73 12.53 -34.27
CA LEU A 753 -3.10 11.98 -35.57
C LEU A 753 -4.63 11.77 -35.67
N ALA A 754 -5.26 11.25 -34.61
CA ALA A 754 -6.72 11.07 -34.60
C ALA A 754 -7.47 12.41 -34.71
N TYR A 755 -7.02 13.45 -33.99
CA TYR A 755 -7.61 14.78 -34.08
C TYR A 755 -7.45 15.39 -35.48
N ILE A 756 -6.30 15.16 -36.14
CA ILE A 756 -6.11 15.55 -37.54
C ILE A 756 -7.11 14.80 -38.43
N LEU A 757 -7.26 13.49 -38.25
CA LEU A 757 -8.22 12.70 -39.02
C LEU A 757 -9.66 13.13 -38.77
N TYR A 758 -10.02 13.50 -37.54
CA TYR A 758 -11.33 14.03 -37.21
C TYR A 758 -11.56 15.40 -37.86
N ALA A 759 -10.54 16.27 -37.83
CA ALA A 759 -10.62 17.58 -38.49
C ALA A 759 -10.79 17.44 -40.03
N VAL A 760 -10.03 16.53 -40.65
CA VAL A 760 -10.15 16.20 -42.08
C VAL A 760 -11.53 15.60 -42.41
N GLY A 761 -12.00 14.65 -41.59
CA GLY A 761 -13.34 14.07 -41.73
C GLY A 761 -14.45 15.11 -41.61
N LEU A 762 -14.35 15.97 -40.59
CA LEU A 762 -15.32 17.05 -40.38
C LEU A 762 -15.30 18.03 -41.55
N MET A 763 -14.11 18.42 -42.05
CA MET A 763 -13.96 19.27 -43.23
C MET A 763 -14.57 18.60 -44.46
N GLY A 764 -14.36 17.31 -44.65
CA GLY A 764 -14.99 16.50 -45.71
C GLY A 764 -16.52 16.54 -45.65
N ILE A 765 -17.07 16.39 -44.42
CA ILE A 765 -18.51 16.46 -44.19
C ILE A 765 -19.05 17.88 -44.50
N ILE A 766 -18.37 18.91 -44.06
CA ILE A 766 -18.74 20.30 -44.32
C ILE A 766 -18.73 20.59 -45.84
N VAL A 767 -17.68 20.17 -46.54
CA VAL A 767 -17.58 20.29 -48.00
C VAL A 767 -18.70 19.52 -48.69
N PHE A 768 -18.96 18.29 -48.26
CA PHE A 768 -20.05 17.45 -48.80
C PHE A 768 -21.44 18.11 -48.61
N LEU A 769 -21.70 18.59 -47.39
CA LEU A 769 -22.94 19.29 -47.07
C LEU A 769 -23.03 20.60 -47.82
N GLY A 770 -21.93 21.35 -47.97
CA GLY A 770 -21.84 22.58 -48.75
C GLY A 770 -22.09 22.36 -50.23
N LEU A 771 -21.51 21.30 -50.82
CA LEU A 771 -21.78 20.90 -52.19
C LEU A 771 -23.22 20.44 -52.38
N LYS A 772 -23.80 19.71 -51.47
CA LYS A 772 -25.20 19.29 -51.50
C LYS A 772 -26.14 20.49 -51.39
N TRP A 773 -25.84 21.42 -50.49
CA TRP A 773 -26.57 22.67 -50.31
C TRP A 773 -26.44 23.58 -51.55
N TYR A 774 -25.21 23.72 -52.08
CA TYR A 774 -24.94 24.46 -53.31
C TYR A 774 -25.75 23.90 -54.51
N ARG A 775 -25.75 22.58 -54.67
CA ARG A 775 -26.52 21.89 -55.71
C ARG A 775 -28.05 22.08 -55.51
N ARG A 776 -28.51 22.13 -54.25
CA ARG A 776 -29.92 22.37 -53.95
C ARG A 776 -30.33 23.81 -54.27
N ILE A 777 -29.51 24.77 -53.89
CA ILE A 777 -29.76 26.20 -54.22
C ILE A 777 -29.71 26.42 -55.72
N HIS A 778 -28.73 25.87 -56.42
CA HIS A 778 -28.67 26.01 -57.88
C HIS A 778 -29.88 25.38 -58.59
N ARG A 779 -30.38 24.26 -58.09
CA ARG A 779 -31.60 23.64 -58.63
C ARG A 779 -32.83 24.53 -58.36
N GLN A 780 -32.97 25.07 -57.20
CA GLN A 780 -34.04 26.00 -56.87
C GLN A 780 -33.96 27.31 -57.68
N LEU A 781 -32.79 27.89 -57.80
CA LEU A 781 -32.57 29.05 -58.63
C LEU A 781 -32.88 28.79 -60.11
N ASP A 782 -32.55 27.60 -60.61
CA ASP A 782 -32.89 27.23 -62.01
C ASP A 782 -34.40 26.91 -62.20
N GLU A 783 -35.03 26.37 -61.16
CA GLU A 783 -36.49 26.16 -61.17
C GLU A 783 -37.23 27.52 -61.05
N ASP A 784 -36.80 28.39 -60.14
CA ASP A 784 -37.36 29.73 -59.94
C ASP A 784 -37.18 30.60 -61.18
N LYS A 785 -36.00 30.52 -61.83
CA LYS A 785 -35.76 31.20 -63.10
C LYS A 785 -36.68 30.68 -64.24
N ARG A 786 -36.87 29.38 -64.34
CA ARG A 786 -37.73 28.77 -65.32
C ARG A 786 -39.19 29.15 -65.09
N GLN A 787 -39.65 29.13 -63.86
CA GLN A 787 -40.95 29.51 -63.42
C GLN A 787 -41.20 31.05 -63.68
N PHE A 788 -40.26 31.88 -63.31
CA PHE A 788 -40.29 33.33 -63.57
C PHE A 788 -40.34 33.61 -65.04
N ILE A 789 -39.54 32.89 -65.86
CA ILE A 789 -39.59 33.05 -67.33
C ILE A 789 -40.93 32.57 -67.90
N ALA A 790 -41.49 31.45 -67.41
CA ALA A 790 -42.77 30.93 -67.87
C ALA A 790 -43.90 31.87 -67.49
N ASP A 791 -43.99 32.35 -66.24
CA ASP A 791 -45.02 33.25 -65.76
C ASP A 791 -44.96 34.63 -66.48
N THR A 792 -43.72 35.15 -66.60
CA THR A 792 -43.51 36.40 -67.33
C THR A 792 -43.88 36.29 -68.83
N THR A 793 -43.57 35.16 -69.43
CA THR A 793 -43.92 34.87 -70.84
C THR A 793 -45.43 34.72 -71.04
N GLU A 794 -46.11 34.10 -70.06
CA GLU A 794 -47.57 33.92 -70.13
C GLU A 794 -48.33 35.21 -69.88
N GLU A 795 -47.87 36.05 -68.93
CA GLU A 795 -48.44 37.37 -68.66
C GLU A 795 -48.20 38.40 -69.74
N ILE A 796 -47.15 38.28 -70.55
CA ILE A 796 -46.93 39.09 -71.77
C ILE A 796 -47.67 38.45 -72.93
N ARG A 797 -47.79 37.17 -73.09
CA ARG A 797 -48.44 36.45 -74.19
C ARG A 797 -49.98 36.70 -74.24
N SER A 798 -50.55 36.74 -73.00
CA SER A 798 -52.02 36.96 -72.92
C SER A 798 -52.49 38.27 -73.51
N PRO A 799 -51.96 39.46 -73.11
CA PRO A 799 -52.33 40.70 -73.72
C PRO A 799 -51.90 40.83 -75.21
N LEU A 800 -50.77 40.22 -75.60
CA LEU A 800 -50.34 40.13 -77.02
C LEU A 800 -51.32 39.38 -77.89
N ASN A 801 -51.80 38.21 -77.41
CA ASN A 801 -52.82 37.42 -78.10
C ASN A 801 -54.15 38.16 -78.22
N LEU A 802 -54.57 38.91 -77.18
CA LEU A 802 -55.75 39.75 -77.18
C LEU A 802 -55.64 40.96 -78.11
N MET A 803 -54.42 41.38 -78.52
CA MET A 803 -54.20 42.36 -79.55
C MET A 803 -54.28 41.81 -81.00
N MET A 804 -53.99 40.47 -81.14
CA MET A 804 -53.90 39.85 -82.45
C MET A 804 -55.30 39.83 -83.18
N SER A 805 -56.37 39.52 -82.43
CA SER A 805 -57.72 39.50 -82.97
C SER A 805 -58.21 40.88 -83.47
N PRO A 806 -58.13 41.92 -82.68
CA PRO A 806 -58.39 43.32 -83.09
C PRO A 806 -57.54 43.77 -84.26
N LEU A 807 -56.27 43.35 -84.33
CA LEU A 807 -55.39 43.69 -85.45
C LEU A 807 -55.89 43.01 -86.79
N GLU A 808 -56.35 41.77 -86.70
CA GLU A 808 -56.93 41.06 -87.83
C GLU A 808 -58.26 41.73 -88.24
N GLU A 809 -59.08 42.12 -87.26
CA GLU A 809 -60.29 42.85 -87.46
C GLU A 809 -60.04 44.22 -88.18
N LEU A 810 -59.04 44.94 -87.67
CA LEU A 810 -58.62 46.22 -88.38
C LEU A 810 -58.14 45.98 -89.80
N ARG A 811 -57.47 44.90 -90.08
CA ARG A 811 -57.03 44.52 -91.41
C ARG A 811 -58.17 44.20 -92.31
N ILE A 812 -59.15 43.42 -91.82
CA ILE A 812 -60.35 43.08 -92.52
C ILE A 812 -61.24 44.35 -92.81
N GLU A 813 -61.38 45.19 -91.81
CA GLU A 813 -62.14 46.40 -91.86
C GLU A 813 -61.53 47.45 -92.83
N ASN A 814 -60.14 47.56 -92.80
CA ASN A 814 -59.41 48.33 -93.74
C ASN A 814 -59.50 47.86 -95.20
N GLU A 815 -59.66 46.58 -95.42
CA GLU A 815 -59.99 45.98 -96.77
C GLU A 815 -61.38 46.24 -97.20
N LYS A 816 -62.32 46.28 -96.23
CA LYS A 816 -63.75 46.66 -96.50
C LYS A 816 -63.88 48.15 -96.88
N LEU A 817 -63.19 48.99 -96.15
CA LEU A 817 -63.10 50.43 -96.41
C LEU A 817 -62.59 50.74 -97.83
N LYS A 818 -61.67 49.98 -98.38
CA LYS A 818 -61.05 50.12 -99.66
C LYS A 818 -62.02 49.68 -100.79
N ARG A 819 -63.12 48.93 -100.49
CA ARG A 819 -64.04 48.37 -101.48
C ARG A 819 -65.45 49.06 -101.42
N SER A 820 -65.73 49.91 -100.44
CA SER A 820 -67.07 50.47 -100.26
C SER A 820 -67.13 51.90 -100.66
N GLN A 821 -68.19 52.30 -101.50
CA GLN A 821 -68.48 53.68 -101.91
C GLN A 821 -69.71 54.26 -101.20
N ASP A 822 -70.26 53.58 -100.14
CA ASP A 822 -71.47 53.96 -99.45
C ASP A 822 -71.13 54.61 -98.05
N ALA A 823 -71.78 55.78 -97.79
CA ALA A 823 -71.52 56.52 -96.54
C ALA A 823 -71.93 55.80 -95.22
N ALA A 824 -72.93 54.94 -95.30
CA ALA A 824 -73.42 54.17 -94.18
C ALA A 824 -72.35 53.01 -93.68
N SER A 825 -71.79 52.40 -94.74
CA SER A 825 -70.72 51.36 -94.50
C SER A 825 -69.42 51.97 -93.97
N LEU A 826 -69.12 53.20 -94.39
CA LEU A 826 -67.94 53.91 -93.88
C LEU A 826 -68.03 54.26 -92.36
N GLN A 827 -69.23 54.62 -91.89
CA GLN A 827 -69.44 54.91 -90.47
C GLN A 827 -69.41 53.67 -89.57
N SER A 828 -69.84 52.50 -90.01
CA SER A 828 -69.79 51.21 -89.26
C SER A 828 -68.34 50.68 -89.15
N SER A 829 -67.61 50.86 -90.27
CA SER A 829 -66.19 50.48 -90.29
C SER A 829 -65.32 51.38 -89.40
N ALA A 830 -65.62 52.65 -89.33
CA ALA A 830 -64.94 53.60 -88.48
C ALA A 830 -65.15 53.26 -86.97
N SER A 831 -66.38 52.87 -86.59
CA SER A 831 -66.70 52.43 -85.23
C SER A 831 -65.97 51.19 -84.81
N ASN A 832 -65.89 50.24 -85.69
CA ASN A 832 -65.17 48.95 -85.42
C ASN A 832 -63.67 49.16 -85.34
N ILE A 833 -63.11 50.05 -86.17
CA ILE A 833 -61.71 50.44 -86.13
C ILE A 833 -61.38 51.14 -84.76
N GLN A 834 -62.26 52.00 -84.32
CA GLN A 834 -62.04 52.66 -83.04
C GLN A 834 -62.08 51.71 -81.87
N SER A 835 -62.97 50.79 -81.78
CA SER A 835 -63.14 49.79 -80.81
C SER A 835 -61.90 48.84 -80.75
N ALA A 836 -61.41 48.43 -81.95
CA ALA A 836 -60.20 47.62 -82.03
C ALA A 836 -58.96 48.33 -81.57
N ILE A 837 -58.79 49.64 -81.82
CA ILE A 837 -57.70 50.52 -81.36
C ILE A 837 -57.70 50.61 -79.80
N GLU A 838 -58.91 50.74 -79.17
CA GLU A 838 -59.04 50.83 -77.72
C GLU A 838 -58.57 49.58 -76.97
N VAL A 839 -58.92 48.42 -77.54
CA VAL A 839 -58.49 47.12 -77.02
C VAL A 839 -56.96 46.91 -77.12
N ILE A 840 -56.38 47.34 -78.26
CA ILE A 840 -54.91 47.29 -78.44
C ILE A 840 -54.17 48.22 -77.45
N ASP A 841 -54.65 49.47 -77.31
CA ASP A 841 -54.05 50.43 -76.39
C ASP A 841 -54.15 50.01 -74.91
N SER A 842 -55.29 49.44 -74.52
CA SER A 842 -55.49 48.94 -73.17
C SER A 842 -54.56 47.81 -72.85
N ASN A 843 -54.31 46.84 -73.74
CA ASN A 843 -53.38 45.73 -73.49
C ASN A 843 -51.93 46.19 -73.60
N ALA A 844 -51.58 47.15 -74.43
CA ALA A 844 -50.23 47.74 -74.45
C ALA A 844 -49.85 48.43 -73.12
N ARG A 845 -50.75 49.18 -72.48
CA ARG A 845 -50.56 49.78 -71.15
C ARG A 845 -50.51 48.76 -70.03
N ARG A 846 -51.09 47.62 -70.26
CA ARG A 846 -50.95 46.51 -69.26
C ARG A 846 -49.54 45.87 -69.26
N ILE A 847 -48.92 45.68 -70.41
CA ILE A 847 -47.54 45.25 -70.56
C ILE A 847 -46.58 46.26 -70.00
N GLU A 848 -46.74 47.50 -70.23
CA GLU A 848 -45.92 48.58 -69.71
C GLU A 848 -45.94 48.64 -68.16
N ARG A 849 -47.04 48.38 -67.52
CA ARG A 849 -47.17 48.30 -66.08
C ARG A 849 -46.40 47.14 -65.49
N TYR A 850 -46.45 45.94 -66.08
CA TYR A 850 -45.72 44.79 -65.67
C TYR A 850 -44.17 45.00 -65.69
N ILE A 851 -43.68 45.66 -66.74
CA ILE A 851 -42.22 45.95 -66.84
C ILE A 851 -41.77 46.86 -65.71
N LYS A 852 -42.58 47.82 -65.30
CA LYS A 852 -42.31 48.80 -64.30
C LYS A 852 -42.29 48.22 -62.85
N ASP A 853 -43.14 47.23 -62.57
CA ASP A 853 -43.18 46.49 -61.28
C ASP A 853 -41.95 45.58 -61.08
N ILE A 854 -41.34 45.09 -62.14
CA ILE A 854 -40.10 44.25 -62.08
C ILE A 854 -38.92 45.16 -61.74
N GLU A 855 -38.79 46.34 -62.21
CA GLU A 855 -37.72 47.34 -61.93
C GLU A 855 -37.71 47.80 -60.43
N VAL A 856 -38.85 47.85 -59.74
CA VAL A 856 -39.01 48.37 -58.41
C VAL A 856 -38.52 47.32 -57.34
N LYS A 857 -38.76 46.02 -57.55
CA LYS A 857 -38.34 44.98 -56.64
C LYS A 857 -36.84 44.81 -56.57
N GLY A 858 -36.09 44.94 -57.65
CA GLY A 858 -34.63 44.85 -57.68
C GLY A 858 -33.90 45.96 -56.87
N ASN A 859 -34.47 47.12 -56.77
CA ASN A 859 -33.88 48.26 -56.05
C ASN A 859 -34.05 48.14 -54.51
N ASP A 860 -35.10 47.50 -54.03
CA ASP A 860 -35.34 47.27 -52.58
C ASP A 860 -34.42 46.19 -51.99
N GLU A 861 -34.08 45.14 -52.72
CA GLU A 861 -33.10 44.14 -52.29
C GLU A 861 -31.69 44.76 -52.21
N LEU A 862 -31.22 45.48 -53.15
CA LEU A 862 -29.93 46.17 -53.12
C LEU A 862 -29.81 47.20 -51.98
N LEU A 863 -30.92 47.92 -51.66
CA LEU A 863 -30.96 48.78 -50.50
C LEU A 863 -30.83 48.07 -49.19
N MET A 864 -31.52 46.96 -49.01
CA MET A 864 -31.46 46.13 -47.79
C MET A 864 -30.09 45.56 -47.59
N GLU A 865 -29.40 45.07 -48.61
CA GLU A 865 -28.03 44.56 -48.55
C GLU A 865 -27.07 45.66 -48.08
N ARG A 866 -27.14 46.87 -48.51
CA ARG A 866 -26.33 48.00 -48.03
C ARG A 866 -26.62 48.35 -46.58
N ILE A 867 -27.87 48.33 -46.12
CA ILE A 867 -28.28 48.57 -44.75
C ILE A 867 -27.69 47.45 -43.82
N MET A 868 -27.81 46.16 -44.17
CA MET A 868 -27.28 45.02 -43.42
C MET A 868 -25.77 45.08 -43.32
N LYS A 869 -25.07 45.37 -44.37
CA LYS A 869 -23.64 45.55 -44.39
C LYS A 869 -23.20 46.66 -43.43
N CYS A 870 -23.80 47.84 -43.49
CA CYS A 870 -23.49 48.93 -42.57
C CYS A 870 -23.72 48.61 -41.12
N ILE A 871 -24.78 47.86 -40.74
CA ILE A 871 -25.07 47.42 -39.38
C ILE A 871 -24.01 46.42 -38.89
N ASN A 872 -23.68 45.42 -39.69
CA ASN A 872 -22.70 44.38 -39.32
C ASN A 872 -21.29 44.95 -39.15
N ASP A 873 -20.85 45.83 -40.03
CA ASP A 873 -19.53 46.47 -39.96
C ASP A 873 -19.37 47.40 -38.74
N ASN A 874 -20.48 47.89 -38.18
CA ASN A 874 -20.50 48.80 -37.04
C ASN A 874 -21.20 48.27 -35.79
N ILE A 875 -21.41 46.97 -35.65
CA ILE A 875 -22.25 46.38 -34.59
C ILE A 875 -21.69 46.62 -33.17
N SER A 876 -20.36 46.72 -33.02
CA SER A 876 -19.67 47.01 -31.74
C SER A 876 -19.66 48.49 -31.37
N ASN A 877 -20.05 49.39 -32.31
CA ASN A 877 -20.08 50.81 -32.07
C ASN A 877 -21.32 51.20 -31.25
N SER A 878 -21.13 51.77 -30.05
CA SER A 878 -22.24 52.24 -29.22
C SER A 878 -23.04 53.38 -29.86
N ASP A 879 -22.40 54.17 -30.77
CA ASP A 879 -22.95 55.32 -31.39
C ASP A 879 -23.58 55.00 -32.77
N LEU A 880 -23.74 53.71 -33.10
CA LEU A 880 -24.47 53.31 -34.31
C LEU A 880 -25.91 53.80 -34.25
N ASP A 881 -26.22 54.83 -35.03
CA ASP A 881 -27.52 55.45 -35.12
C ASP A 881 -28.09 55.46 -36.57
N VAL A 882 -29.31 55.96 -36.72
CA VAL A 882 -30.00 56.10 -37.97
C VAL A 882 -29.27 57.02 -38.95
N SER A 883 -28.49 57.99 -38.43
CA SER A 883 -27.76 58.96 -39.26
C SER A 883 -26.60 58.33 -39.99
N LEU A 884 -25.89 57.41 -39.32
CA LEU A 884 -24.78 56.63 -39.90
C LEU A 884 -25.27 55.72 -41.02
N ILE A 885 -26.40 55.04 -40.83
CA ILE A 885 -26.99 54.17 -41.84
C ILE A 885 -27.50 54.98 -43.04
N CYS A 886 -28.11 56.15 -42.81
CA CYS A 886 -28.53 57.04 -43.88
C CYS A 886 -27.36 57.48 -44.74
N LYS A 887 -26.21 57.83 -44.11
CA LYS A 887 -25.00 58.26 -44.82
C LYS A 887 -24.42 57.14 -45.67
N GLU A 888 -24.32 55.94 -45.15
CA GLU A 888 -23.74 54.78 -45.85
C GLU A 888 -24.67 54.22 -46.93
N ALA A 889 -25.99 54.22 -46.68
CA ALA A 889 -27.00 53.79 -47.67
C ALA A 889 -27.33 54.82 -48.74
N GLY A 890 -26.90 56.06 -48.51
CA GLY A 890 -27.14 57.15 -49.47
C GLY A 890 -28.60 57.64 -49.59
N ILE A 891 -29.39 57.51 -48.50
CA ILE A 891 -30.82 57.87 -48.50
C ILE A 891 -31.19 58.77 -47.31
N SER A 892 -32.27 59.52 -47.48
CA SER A 892 -32.79 60.41 -46.43
C SER A 892 -33.41 59.60 -45.27
N ARG A 893 -33.42 60.15 -44.08
CA ARG A 893 -33.92 59.52 -42.82
C ARG A 893 -35.39 59.10 -42.94
N SER A 894 -36.22 59.99 -43.58
CA SER A 894 -37.65 59.67 -43.82
C SER A 894 -37.82 58.49 -44.80
N HIS A 895 -36.98 58.44 -45.83
CA HIS A 895 -36.98 57.35 -46.81
C HIS A 895 -36.51 56.01 -46.16
N LEU A 896 -35.47 56.03 -45.35
CA LEU A 896 -34.99 54.86 -44.61
C LEU A 896 -36.09 54.34 -43.68
N HIS A 897 -36.71 55.15 -42.85
CA HIS A 897 -37.77 54.72 -41.94
C HIS A 897 -38.99 54.13 -42.68
N ARG A 898 -39.42 54.73 -43.77
CA ARG A 898 -40.54 54.23 -44.58
C ARG A 898 -40.19 52.91 -45.23
N LYS A 899 -39.01 52.76 -45.84
CA LYS A 899 -38.60 51.58 -46.56
C LYS A 899 -38.30 50.40 -45.54
N MET A 900 -37.68 50.66 -44.43
CA MET A 900 -37.46 49.65 -43.37
C MET A 900 -38.77 49.10 -42.84
N LYS A 901 -39.76 49.96 -42.64
CA LYS A 901 -41.09 49.53 -42.18
C LYS A 901 -41.85 48.76 -43.28
N GLU A 902 -41.70 49.12 -44.56
CA GLU A 902 -42.26 48.40 -45.70
C GLU A 902 -41.65 47.00 -45.90
N ILE A 903 -40.28 46.88 -45.79
CA ILE A 903 -39.57 45.67 -46.13
C ILE A 903 -39.48 44.69 -44.88
N SER A 904 -39.17 45.23 -43.67
CA SER A 904 -38.92 44.38 -42.46
C SER A 904 -40.02 44.42 -41.42
N GLY A 905 -40.99 45.34 -41.55
CA GLY A 905 -42.05 45.52 -40.57
C GLY A 905 -41.60 46.21 -39.28
N LEU A 906 -40.32 46.48 -39.10
CA LEU A 906 -39.71 47.02 -37.88
C LEU A 906 -39.24 48.47 -38.05
N SER A 907 -39.13 49.19 -36.93
CA SER A 907 -38.41 50.47 -36.92
C SER A 907 -36.89 50.19 -37.09
N VAL A 908 -36.15 51.15 -37.65
CA VAL A 908 -34.70 51.06 -37.86
C VAL A 908 -33.99 50.76 -36.51
N HIS A 909 -34.44 51.35 -35.41
CA HIS A 909 -33.88 51.14 -34.09
C HIS A 909 -34.13 49.73 -33.60
N ASP A 910 -35.35 49.18 -33.71
CA ASP A 910 -35.71 47.84 -33.29
C ASP A 910 -34.97 46.81 -34.13
N PHE A 911 -34.78 47.08 -35.42
CA PHE A 911 -34.02 46.20 -36.31
C PHE A 911 -32.54 46.06 -35.90
N ILE A 912 -31.88 47.22 -35.61
CA ILE A 912 -30.51 47.21 -35.10
C ILE A 912 -30.42 46.45 -33.76
N GLN A 913 -31.37 46.65 -32.85
CA GLN A 913 -31.42 46.02 -31.55
C GLN A 913 -31.61 44.50 -31.67
N ASN A 914 -32.47 44.03 -32.58
CA ASN A 914 -32.64 42.59 -32.82
C ASN A 914 -31.35 41.98 -33.32
N ILE A 915 -30.64 42.58 -34.29
CA ILE A 915 -29.36 42.06 -34.78
C ILE A 915 -28.31 41.99 -33.66
N ARG A 916 -28.22 43.01 -32.80
CA ARG A 916 -27.31 43.00 -31.65
C ARG A 916 -27.62 41.88 -30.66
N MET A 917 -28.89 41.63 -30.38
CA MET A 917 -29.31 40.54 -29.45
C MET A 917 -29.04 39.15 -30.02
N GLU A 918 -29.27 38.94 -31.30
CA GLU A 918 -28.95 37.64 -31.92
C GLU A 918 -27.45 37.38 -32.00
N GLN A 919 -26.65 38.39 -32.30
CA GLN A 919 -25.19 38.26 -32.25
C GLN A 919 -24.68 37.99 -30.82
N ALA A 920 -25.26 38.66 -29.81
CA ALA A 920 -24.94 38.43 -28.43
C ALA A 920 -25.25 36.98 -27.99
N ALA A 921 -26.40 36.43 -28.39
CA ALA A 921 -26.79 35.04 -28.10
C ALA A 921 -25.79 34.03 -28.68
N ARG A 922 -25.33 34.24 -29.93
CA ARG A 922 -24.29 33.40 -30.54
C ARG A 922 -22.95 33.48 -29.77
N MET A 923 -22.50 34.70 -29.43
CA MET A 923 -21.24 34.84 -28.65
C MET A 923 -21.33 34.27 -27.26
N LEU A 924 -22.47 34.29 -26.59
CA LEU A 924 -22.71 33.68 -25.29
C LEU A 924 -22.71 32.15 -25.38
N THR A 925 -23.26 31.60 -26.46
CA THR A 925 -23.26 30.13 -26.67
C THR A 925 -21.87 29.59 -27.01
N GLU A 926 -21.02 30.38 -27.70
CA GLU A 926 -19.63 30.01 -28.00
C GLU A 926 -18.70 30.07 -26.78
N GLN A 927 -19.10 30.69 -25.68
CA GLN A 927 -18.39 30.79 -24.38
C GLN A 927 -16.93 31.29 -24.45
N LYS A 928 -16.56 31.99 -25.53
CA LYS A 928 -15.20 32.54 -25.70
C LYS A 928 -15.01 33.86 -24.95
N LEU A 929 -16.11 34.53 -24.61
CA LEU A 929 -16.14 35.85 -23.99
C LEU A 929 -17.05 35.83 -22.76
N ASN A 930 -16.71 36.61 -21.76
CA ASN A 930 -17.57 36.78 -20.60
C ASN A 930 -18.72 37.75 -20.93
N ILE A 931 -19.77 37.77 -20.11
CA ILE A 931 -20.99 38.60 -20.37
C ILE A 931 -20.66 40.07 -20.53
N THR A 932 -19.69 40.62 -19.82
CA THR A 932 -19.24 42.01 -19.95
C THR A 932 -18.56 42.26 -21.29
N GLN A 933 -17.72 41.33 -21.73
CA GLN A 933 -17.06 41.42 -23.04
C GLN A 933 -18.05 41.30 -24.20
N VAL A 934 -19.04 40.41 -24.08
CA VAL A 934 -20.13 40.29 -25.07
C VAL A 934 -20.94 41.58 -25.14
N ALA A 935 -21.26 42.20 -24.00
CA ALA A 935 -21.99 43.49 -23.97
C ALA A 935 -21.26 44.56 -24.79
N TYR A 936 -19.96 44.71 -24.61
CA TYR A 936 -19.16 45.67 -25.40
C TYR A 936 -19.01 45.26 -26.86
N ALA A 937 -18.85 43.98 -27.16
CA ALA A 937 -18.70 43.45 -28.51
C ALA A 937 -19.97 43.72 -29.39
N VAL A 938 -21.14 43.78 -28.77
CA VAL A 938 -22.39 44.09 -29.46
C VAL A 938 -22.87 45.52 -29.26
N GLY A 939 -21.98 46.44 -28.85
CA GLY A 939 -22.17 47.88 -28.86
C GLY A 939 -23.00 48.43 -27.70
N TYR A 940 -22.99 47.81 -26.52
CA TYR A 940 -23.54 48.35 -25.27
C TYR A 940 -22.45 49.00 -24.43
N SER A 941 -22.70 50.15 -23.88
CA SER A 941 -21.77 50.91 -23.04
C SER A 941 -21.66 50.35 -21.62
N SER A 942 -22.56 49.46 -21.21
CA SER A 942 -22.51 48.81 -19.86
C SER A 942 -23.20 47.43 -19.84
N GLN A 943 -22.69 46.55 -19.02
CA GLN A 943 -23.27 45.22 -18.82
C GLN A 943 -24.71 45.25 -18.26
N PRO A 944 -25.07 46.10 -17.29
CA PRO A 944 -26.46 46.19 -16.82
C PRO A 944 -27.47 46.55 -17.93
N SER A 945 -27.14 47.54 -18.76
CA SER A 945 -27.98 47.96 -19.90
C SER A 945 -28.15 46.84 -20.93
N PHE A 946 -27.06 46.10 -21.20
CA PHE A 946 -27.08 44.91 -22.05
C PHE A 946 -27.98 43.82 -21.45
N SER A 947 -27.77 43.46 -20.17
CA SER A 947 -28.54 42.40 -19.52
C SER A 947 -30.03 42.69 -19.46
N ALA A 948 -30.41 43.95 -19.26
CA ALA A 948 -31.81 44.39 -19.34
C ALA A 948 -32.41 44.25 -20.74
N ALA A 949 -31.66 44.66 -21.79
CA ALA A 949 -32.07 44.53 -23.18
C ALA A 949 -32.16 43.05 -23.61
N PHE A 950 -31.18 42.24 -23.21
CA PHE A 950 -31.16 40.83 -23.51
C PHE A 950 -32.34 40.08 -22.88
N ARG A 951 -32.62 40.36 -21.58
CA ARG A 951 -33.77 39.78 -20.89
C ARG A 951 -35.11 40.20 -21.50
N LYS A 952 -35.19 41.45 -21.98
CA LYS A 952 -36.38 41.93 -22.67
C LYS A 952 -36.62 41.21 -24.00
N HIS A 953 -35.52 40.83 -24.69
CA HIS A 953 -35.59 40.21 -26.01
C HIS A 953 -35.80 38.67 -25.93
N PHE A 954 -35.07 37.96 -25.05
CA PHE A 954 -35.10 36.51 -24.93
C PHE A 954 -35.92 35.99 -23.75
N GLY A 955 -36.40 36.81 -22.84
CA GLY A 955 -37.19 36.44 -21.66
C GLY A 955 -36.35 35.99 -20.46
N VAL A 956 -35.10 35.68 -20.66
CA VAL A 956 -34.14 35.19 -19.64
C VAL A 956 -32.90 36.08 -19.58
N SER A 957 -32.20 36.06 -18.45
CA SER A 957 -30.93 36.80 -18.32
C SER A 957 -29.81 36.11 -19.13
N PRO A 958 -28.75 36.86 -19.51
CA PRO A 958 -27.61 36.29 -20.22
C PRO A 958 -27.00 35.09 -19.50
N THR A 959 -26.95 35.08 -18.15
CA THR A 959 -26.45 33.97 -17.32
C THR A 959 -27.36 32.75 -17.40
N GLU A 960 -28.67 32.95 -17.30
CA GLU A 960 -29.67 31.89 -17.44
C GLU A 960 -29.69 31.33 -18.87
N TYR A 961 -29.48 32.18 -19.89
CA TYR A 961 -29.40 31.76 -21.28
C TYR A 961 -28.21 30.84 -21.52
N ILE A 962 -27.03 31.15 -20.96
CA ILE A 962 -25.85 30.28 -21.03
C ILE A 962 -26.16 28.91 -20.37
N SER A 963 -26.76 28.88 -19.17
CA SER A 963 -27.08 27.65 -18.47
C SER A 963 -28.15 26.79 -19.14
N GLN A 964 -29.01 27.36 -19.97
CA GLN A 964 -30.02 26.63 -20.75
C GLN A 964 -29.49 26.03 -22.04
N HIS A 965 -28.31 26.51 -22.51
CA HIS A 965 -27.71 26.11 -23.79
C HIS A 965 -26.34 25.42 -23.57
N GLN A 966 -26.01 25.06 -22.32
CA GLN A 966 -24.97 24.11 -21.91
C GLN A 966 -25.52 22.70 -22.00
#